data_a2f68b2eabea128e14748c67d9f60bda
#
_entry.id   a2f68b2eabea128e14748c67d9f60bda
#
_cell.length_a   1.000
_cell.length_b   1.000
_cell.length_c   1.000
_cell.angle_alpha   90.00
_cell.angle_beta   90.00
_cell.angle_gamma   90.00
#
_symmetry.space_group_name_H-M   'P 1'
#
loop_
_entity.id
_entity.type
_entity.pdbx_description
1 polymer ?
#
loop_
_entity_poly.entity_id
_entity_poly.type
_entity_poly.pdbx_seq_one_letter_code
_entity_poly.pdbx_strand_id
1 'polypeptide(L)'
;MATVDIDLGAYKLGWRDETEYEFKPEKGLNEQIIRQMSEMKAEPGWMLNQRLKAYQRFLRKPIPQWGGGGALNDIDFDDIYYYIKPAGGQSKDWDMVPESIKATYEKLGIPEAERKYLAGVTAQYECLRGDVRVYTIDRGMVAIKEVQAGDRVYSYNEKTSQLEVHRVKAAQQTDIRQTHRIEVDGGRVVYATDNHPFLTGSGWKPAGELSVGDEVMVAVTVPDAGSSYQPERPKGTPDEFPEETSPKVAWLFGYALAGASIDLDGSQLVFTADGDTAALVHGTVGSTFSVPAIVGGGSVTVDSKPLIRWFQRNGLIGDARTRRVPAWVFGLPGTERAAFLRGLLDGSRSTGLSGPLAGDVSDLAELTSNSGPESRTAYAPIVSIEAADVAPVFDIEVAGPHNFVAEGVIVHNSEVVYHRNREDLESQGVLFCDMDTAVREYPDLVQEYFGTVIPSNDNKFAALNSAVWSGGSFIYVPPGVHVDQPLQAYFRINAENMGQFERTLIIVDEGGFAHYVEGCSAPVYTTDSLHSAVVEIVVKRGGRCRYTTIQNWSNNVFNLVTKRAAAYGEATMEWIDGNIGSRLTMKYPAVWMMEPGAHGEVLSIAYAGNGQHQDAGAKMVHAAPHTTSTIVSKSISKDGGRAGYRGLVRVEPGAEHAKSFVRCDALILDERSRSDTYPYMEIEENDAEIGHEATVSKVGEEQMFYLMSRGLTEEQATSMIVAGFIEPIVRELPMEYAVEMNALIELNMVEAGAIG
;
A
#
# COMPACT_ATOMS: atom_id res chain seq x y z
N MET A 1 22.44 -16.33 21.70
CA MET A 1 21.55 -15.87 20.63
C MET A 1 21.94 -16.70 19.40
N ALA A 2 21.07 -17.54 18.90
CA ALA A 2 21.36 -18.32 17.71
C ALA A 2 21.27 -17.38 16.52
N THR A 3 22.38 -17.12 15.88
CA THR A 3 22.44 -16.55 14.55
C THR A 3 21.75 -17.52 13.61
N VAL A 4 20.58 -17.13 13.11
CA VAL A 4 19.98 -17.81 11.97
C VAL A 4 20.88 -17.45 10.78
N ASP A 5 21.68 -18.42 10.39
CA ASP A 5 22.48 -18.36 9.16
C ASP A 5 21.48 -18.50 8.01
N ILE A 6 20.95 -17.38 7.56
CA ILE A 6 20.17 -17.32 6.33
C ILE A 6 21.21 -17.41 5.22
N ASP A 7 21.34 -18.59 4.62
CA ASP A 7 22.09 -18.79 3.39
C ASP A 7 21.48 -17.90 2.29
N LEU A 8 21.92 -16.67 2.22
CA LEU A 8 21.72 -15.73 1.12
C LEU A 8 22.65 -16.09 -0.04
N GLY A 9 22.78 -17.42 -0.29
CA GLY A 9 23.55 -17.93 -1.42
C GLY A 9 23.22 -17.12 -2.64
N ALA A 10 24.29 -16.71 -3.37
CA ALA A 10 24.32 -15.91 -4.58
C ALA A 10 22.96 -15.94 -5.29
N TYR A 11 22.34 -14.78 -5.45
CA TYR A 11 20.98 -14.55 -5.93
C TYR A 11 20.62 -15.53 -7.05
N LYS A 12 20.20 -16.73 -6.66
CA LYS A 12 19.79 -17.82 -7.55
C LYS A 12 18.39 -17.60 -8.10
N LEU A 13 17.92 -16.36 -8.10
CA LEU A 13 16.66 -15.95 -8.71
C LEU A 13 16.86 -15.50 -10.17
N GLY A 14 17.79 -16.10 -10.87
CA GLY A 14 17.77 -16.22 -12.31
C GLY A 14 16.66 -17.20 -12.71
N TRP A 15 15.44 -17.03 -12.19
CA TRP A 15 14.34 -17.82 -12.68
C TRP A 15 13.78 -17.15 -13.92
N ARG A 16 13.80 -17.91 -14.92
CA ARG A 16 13.34 -17.73 -16.26
C ARG A 16 11.92 -18.26 -16.29
N ASP A 17 10.94 -17.41 -16.59
CA ASP A 17 9.65 -17.93 -17.00
C ASP A 17 9.86 -18.69 -18.31
N GLU A 18 9.54 -19.97 -18.35
CA GLU A 18 9.39 -20.71 -19.59
C GLU A 18 8.12 -20.20 -20.26
N THR A 19 8.21 -19.04 -20.90
CA THR A 19 7.10 -18.42 -21.60
C THR A 19 7.12 -18.94 -23.03
N GLU A 20 6.05 -19.59 -23.45
CA GLU A 20 5.82 -19.85 -24.87
C GLU A 20 5.56 -18.51 -25.58
N TYR A 21 6.17 -18.32 -26.72
CA TYR A 21 6.04 -17.09 -27.50
C TYR A 21 5.18 -17.35 -28.74
N GLU A 22 4.15 -16.52 -28.94
CA GLU A 22 3.36 -16.51 -30.18
C GLU A 22 4.20 -15.98 -31.35
N PHE A 23 5.08 -15.01 -31.04
CA PHE A 23 6.00 -14.42 -32.00
C PHE A 23 7.32 -14.06 -31.35
N LYS A 24 8.41 -14.55 -31.92
CA LYS A 24 9.78 -14.21 -31.56
C LYS A 24 10.62 -14.08 -32.84
N PRO A 25 10.85 -12.85 -33.33
CA PRO A 25 11.65 -12.63 -34.53
C PRO A 25 13.13 -12.94 -34.29
N GLU A 26 13.94 -12.79 -35.34
CA GLU A 26 15.39 -12.78 -35.23
C GLU A 26 15.87 -11.57 -34.43
N LYS A 27 17.06 -11.67 -33.82
CA LYS A 27 17.72 -10.55 -33.18
C LYS A 27 18.13 -9.48 -34.19
N GLY A 28 18.33 -8.27 -33.69
CA GLY A 28 18.65 -7.11 -34.52
C GLY A 28 17.40 -6.37 -35.02
N LEU A 29 17.59 -5.20 -35.59
CA LEU A 29 16.51 -4.34 -36.04
C LEU A 29 16.59 -4.10 -37.55
N ASN A 30 15.52 -4.45 -38.26
CA ASN A 30 15.36 -4.19 -39.68
C ASN A 30 13.92 -3.75 -40.02
N GLU A 31 13.73 -3.29 -41.24
CA GLU A 31 12.43 -2.78 -41.72
C GLU A 31 11.35 -3.87 -41.71
N GLN A 32 11.71 -5.13 -41.99
CA GLN A 32 10.76 -6.24 -41.97
C GLN A 32 10.17 -6.50 -40.60
N ILE A 33 11.00 -6.49 -39.54
CA ILE A 33 10.57 -6.64 -38.15
C ILE A 33 9.60 -5.52 -37.77
N ILE A 34 9.89 -4.28 -38.17
CA ILE A 34 9.01 -3.13 -37.88
C ILE A 34 7.64 -3.31 -38.56
N ARG A 35 7.59 -3.76 -39.80
CA ARG A 35 6.34 -4.02 -40.52
C ARG A 35 5.54 -5.15 -39.87
N GLN A 36 6.19 -6.26 -39.56
CA GLN A 36 5.56 -7.39 -38.85
C GLN A 36 4.98 -6.96 -37.49
N MET A 37 5.74 -6.19 -36.72
CA MET A 37 5.27 -5.68 -35.44
C MET A 37 4.03 -4.78 -35.58
N SER A 38 4.04 -3.87 -36.57
CA SER A 38 2.92 -2.97 -36.84
C SER A 38 1.67 -3.73 -37.31
N GLU A 39 1.86 -4.76 -38.13
CA GLU A 39 0.79 -5.65 -38.58
C GLU A 39 0.17 -6.43 -37.43
N MET A 40 0.99 -7.03 -36.58
CA MET A 40 0.53 -7.79 -35.37
C MET A 40 -0.22 -6.93 -34.35
N LYS A 41 0.11 -5.65 -34.28
CA LYS A 41 -0.56 -4.67 -33.44
C LYS A 41 -1.81 -4.07 -34.08
N ALA A 42 -2.11 -4.42 -35.34
CA ALA A 42 -3.19 -3.84 -36.13
C ALA A 42 -3.15 -2.30 -36.16
N GLU A 43 -1.96 -1.72 -36.32
CA GLU A 43 -1.76 -0.28 -36.30
C GLU A 43 -2.28 0.41 -37.53
N PRO A 44 -2.81 1.63 -37.44
CA PRO A 44 -3.17 2.43 -38.58
C PRO A 44 -1.93 2.81 -39.42
N GLY A 45 -2.09 2.97 -40.74
CA GLY A 45 -0.99 3.22 -41.69
C GLY A 45 -0.12 4.43 -41.37
N TRP A 46 -0.66 5.46 -40.68
CA TRP A 46 0.12 6.61 -40.27
C TRP A 46 1.16 6.24 -39.19
N MET A 47 0.84 5.30 -38.30
CA MET A 47 1.77 4.84 -37.28
C MET A 47 2.92 4.04 -37.87
N LEU A 48 2.65 3.11 -38.80
CA LEU A 48 3.70 2.41 -39.55
C LEU A 48 4.64 3.40 -40.24
N ASN A 49 4.09 4.42 -40.91
CA ASN A 49 4.89 5.46 -41.59
C ASN A 49 5.79 6.23 -40.55
N GLN A 50 5.29 6.52 -39.37
CA GLN A 50 6.08 7.14 -38.30
C GLN A 50 7.22 6.22 -37.87
N ARG A 51 6.95 4.93 -37.62
CA ARG A 51 7.97 3.92 -37.25
C ARG A 51 9.09 3.82 -38.29
N LEU A 52 8.76 3.72 -39.55
CA LEU A 52 9.73 3.61 -40.64
C LEU A 52 10.60 4.87 -40.77
N LYS A 53 9.99 6.07 -40.65
CA LYS A 53 10.74 7.33 -40.59
C LYS A 53 11.69 7.38 -39.41
N ALA A 54 11.23 6.95 -38.23
CA ALA A 54 12.02 6.90 -37.01
C ALA A 54 13.20 5.92 -37.15
N TYR A 55 12.99 4.76 -37.73
CA TYR A 55 14.06 3.79 -38.03
C TYR A 55 15.15 4.39 -38.93
N GLN A 56 14.79 5.07 -40.00
CA GLN A 56 15.77 5.76 -40.85
C GLN A 56 16.55 6.84 -40.10
N ARG A 57 15.94 7.51 -39.10
CA ARG A 57 16.61 8.47 -38.22
C ARG A 57 17.54 7.78 -37.27
N PHE A 58 17.14 6.65 -36.67
CA PHE A 58 17.97 5.85 -35.80
C PHE A 58 19.27 5.41 -36.50
N LEU A 59 19.18 4.90 -37.70
CA LEU A 59 20.36 4.48 -38.49
C LEU A 59 21.36 5.62 -38.74
N ARG A 60 20.85 6.85 -38.96
CA ARG A 60 21.71 8.01 -39.27
C ARG A 60 22.31 8.70 -38.08
N LYS A 61 21.67 8.60 -36.88
CA LYS A 61 22.13 9.28 -35.66
C LYS A 61 23.31 8.52 -35.04
N PRO A 62 24.44 9.20 -34.75
CA PRO A 62 25.53 8.58 -34.01
C PRO A 62 25.14 8.29 -32.58
N ILE A 63 25.84 7.35 -31.95
CA ILE A 63 25.79 7.14 -30.50
C ILE A 63 26.34 8.39 -29.82
N PRO A 64 25.68 8.95 -28.78
CA PRO A 64 26.22 10.08 -28.02
C PRO A 64 27.58 9.76 -27.41
N GLN A 65 28.55 10.65 -27.61
CA GLN A 65 29.88 10.51 -27.03
C GLN A 65 30.04 11.22 -25.68
N TRP A 66 29.04 11.98 -25.30
CA TRP A 66 28.96 12.64 -24.01
C TRP A 66 28.08 11.83 -23.04
N GLY A 67 28.42 11.81 -21.79
CA GLY A 67 27.70 11.02 -20.76
C GLY A 67 28.06 9.53 -20.79
N GLY A 68 27.57 8.80 -19.82
CA GLY A 68 27.73 7.34 -19.70
C GLY A 68 29.19 6.83 -19.60
N GLY A 69 30.19 7.69 -19.59
CA GLY A 69 31.61 7.29 -19.42
C GLY A 69 32.14 6.37 -20.53
N GLY A 70 31.50 6.32 -21.69
CA GLY A 70 31.87 5.42 -22.80
C GLY A 70 31.09 4.10 -22.83
N ALA A 71 30.33 3.76 -21.78
CA ALA A 71 29.57 2.49 -21.70
C ALA A 71 28.51 2.33 -22.79
N LEU A 72 28.04 3.41 -23.41
CA LEU A 72 27.11 3.35 -24.54
C LEU A 72 27.66 2.60 -25.78
N ASN A 73 29.00 2.52 -25.90
CA ASN A 73 29.65 1.79 -26.99
C ASN A 73 29.60 0.27 -26.78
N ASP A 74 29.25 -0.19 -25.58
CA ASP A 74 29.13 -1.62 -25.27
C ASP A 74 27.77 -2.19 -25.70
N ILE A 75 26.83 -1.33 -26.11
CA ILE A 75 25.49 -1.77 -26.55
C ILE A 75 25.59 -2.41 -27.92
N ASP A 76 25.31 -3.71 -27.99
CA ASP A 76 25.17 -4.43 -29.26
C ASP A 76 23.73 -4.40 -29.73
N PHE A 77 23.40 -3.51 -30.67
CA PHE A 77 22.06 -3.36 -31.22
C PHE A 77 21.64 -4.54 -32.08
N ASP A 78 22.55 -5.40 -32.52
CA ASP A 78 22.25 -6.58 -33.37
C ASP A 78 21.95 -7.81 -32.46
N ASP A 79 22.27 -7.78 -31.16
CA ASP A 79 22.01 -8.87 -30.21
C ASP A 79 20.75 -8.64 -29.35
N ILE A 80 19.82 -7.79 -29.76
CA ILE A 80 18.59 -7.44 -29.03
C ILE A 80 17.36 -7.94 -29.78
N TYR A 81 16.40 -8.53 -29.02
CA TYR A 81 15.04 -8.74 -29.52
C TYR A 81 14.22 -7.46 -29.30
N TYR A 82 13.76 -6.85 -30.39
CA TYR A 82 13.03 -5.58 -30.36
C TYR A 82 11.53 -5.72 -30.14
N TYR A 83 10.99 -6.90 -30.34
CA TYR A 83 9.60 -7.22 -30.06
C TYR A 83 9.42 -8.72 -29.86
N ILE A 84 8.80 -9.10 -28.76
CA ILE A 84 8.41 -10.48 -28.48
C ILE A 84 6.95 -10.44 -28.05
N LYS A 85 6.10 -11.29 -28.65
CA LYS A 85 4.72 -11.45 -28.21
C LYS A 85 4.59 -12.78 -27.45
N PRO A 86 4.34 -12.76 -26.13
CA PRO A 86 4.09 -13.99 -25.40
C PRO A 86 2.80 -14.67 -25.86
N ALA A 87 2.75 -15.99 -25.80
CA ALA A 87 1.54 -16.77 -26.00
C ALA A 87 0.64 -16.59 -24.78
N GLY A 88 -0.54 -16.01 -24.98
CA GLY A 88 -1.47 -15.66 -23.93
C GLY A 88 -1.78 -14.16 -23.99
N GLY A 89 -3.07 -13.82 -24.12
CA GLY A 89 -3.50 -12.42 -24.20
C GLY A 89 -3.14 -11.61 -22.95
N GLN A 90 -3.14 -10.29 -23.06
CA GLN A 90 -3.08 -9.41 -21.89
C GLN A 90 -4.24 -9.76 -20.97
N SER A 91 -3.94 -10.19 -19.76
CA SER A 91 -4.97 -10.39 -18.76
C SER A 91 -5.30 -9.05 -18.10
N LYS A 92 -6.59 -8.72 -18.05
CA LYS A 92 -7.10 -7.56 -17.29
C LYS A 92 -7.41 -7.95 -15.84
N ASP A 93 -7.21 -9.21 -15.49
CA ASP A 93 -7.52 -9.79 -14.19
C ASP A 93 -6.23 -10.33 -13.56
N TRP A 94 -5.93 -9.90 -12.33
CA TRP A 94 -4.77 -10.36 -11.58
C TRP A 94 -4.79 -11.87 -11.35
N ASP A 95 -5.96 -12.47 -11.16
CA ASP A 95 -6.09 -13.90 -10.91
C ASP A 95 -5.67 -14.74 -12.10
N MET A 96 -5.72 -14.17 -13.31
CA MET A 96 -5.22 -14.77 -14.54
C MET A 96 -3.74 -14.54 -14.80
N VAL A 97 -3.07 -13.74 -13.95
CA VAL A 97 -1.62 -13.52 -14.05
C VAL A 97 -0.89 -14.80 -13.61
N PRO A 98 0.11 -15.29 -14.38
CA PRO A 98 0.88 -16.49 -14.02
C PRO A 98 1.46 -16.41 -12.60
N GLU A 99 1.40 -17.51 -11.87
CA GLU A 99 1.87 -17.61 -10.46
C GLU A 99 3.34 -17.23 -10.30
N SER A 100 4.14 -17.47 -11.32
CA SER A 100 5.53 -17.03 -11.39
C SER A 100 5.69 -15.52 -11.31
N ILE A 101 4.80 -14.78 -11.95
CA ILE A 101 4.79 -13.31 -11.90
C ILE A 101 4.30 -12.86 -10.52
N LYS A 102 3.24 -13.45 -9.98
CA LYS A 102 2.73 -13.15 -8.62
C LYS A 102 3.81 -13.34 -7.56
N ALA A 103 4.51 -14.48 -7.58
CA ALA A 103 5.60 -14.78 -6.65
C ALA A 103 6.77 -13.77 -6.72
N THR A 104 6.97 -13.12 -7.87
CA THR A 104 7.99 -12.07 -7.99
C THR A 104 7.61 -10.82 -7.23
N TYR A 105 6.36 -10.38 -7.39
CA TYR A 105 5.87 -9.21 -6.67
C TYR A 105 5.88 -9.43 -5.14
N GLU A 106 5.65 -10.68 -4.68
CA GLU A 106 5.80 -11.06 -3.27
C GLU A 106 7.22 -10.87 -2.75
N LYS A 107 8.20 -11.31 -3.55
CA LYS A 107 9.62 -11.19 -3.19
C LYS A 107 10.13 -9.77 -3.23
N LEU A 108 9.57 -8.93 -4.09
CA LEU A 108 9.86 -7.50 -4.14
C LEU A 108 9.23 -6.73 -2.98
N GLY A 109 8.43 -7.41 -2.11
CA GLY A 109 7.74 -6.76 -1.00
C GLY A 109 6.62 -5.83 -1.44
N ILE A 110 6.19 -5.92 -2.72
CA ILE A 110 5.07 -5.13 -3.24
C ILE A 110 3.79 -5.71 -2.64
N PRO A 111 3.00 -4.94 -1.88
CA PRO A 111 1.76 -5.40 -1.29
C PRO A 111 0.82 -6.04 -2.31
N GLU A 112 0.08 -7.07 -1.93
CA GLU A 112 -0.81 -7.77 -2.86
C GLU A 112 -1.87 -6.85 -3.46
N ALA A 113 -2.31 -5.86 -2.71
CA ALA A 113 -3.18 -4.79 -3.17
C ALA A 113 -2.57 -3.98 -4.33
N GLU A 114 -1.29 -3.62 -4.24
CA GLU A 114 -0.58 -2.94 -5.32
C GLU A 114 -0.35 -3.85 -6.53
N ARG A 115 -0.12 -5.15 -6.29
CA ARG A 115 0.04 -6.15 -7.35
C ARG A 115 -1.20 -6.27 -8.23
N LYS A 116 -2.37 -6.32 -7.64
CA LYS A 116 -3.68 -6.33 -8.32
C LYS A 116 -3.95 -5.03 -9.08
N TYR A 117 -3.47 -3.91 -8.55
CA TYR A 117 -3.55 -2.58 -9.16
C TYR A 117 -2.72 -2.44 -10.45
N LEU A 118 -1.57 -3.10 -10.53
CA LEU A 118 -0.67 -3.07 -11.70
C LEU A 118 -1.27 -3.69 -12.97
N ALA A 119 -2.35 -4.44 -12.83
CA ALA A 119 -3.11 -5.00 -13.95
C ALA A 119 -4.16 -4.03 -14.53
N GLY A 120 -4.19 -2.78 -14.10
CA GLY A 120 -5.20 -1.80 -14.50
C GLY A 120 -6.52 -1.97 -13.77
N VAL A 121 -6.48 -2.58 -12.59
CA VAL A 121 -7.61 -2.90 -11.73
C VAL A 121 -7.80 -1.78 -10.70
N THR A 122 -8.99 -1.25 -10.58
CA THR A 122 -9.39 -0.20 -9.64
C THR A 122 -9.76 -0.77 -8.27
N ALA A 123 -9.53 -0.03 -7.18
CA ALA A 123 -9.86 -0.48 -5.82
C ALA A 123 -11.36 -0.71 -5.64
N GLN A 124 -11.72 -1.90 -5.23
CA GLN A 124 -13.07 -2.24 -4.83
C GLN A 124 -13.06 -2.49 -3.32
N TYR A 125 -13.69 -1.59 -2.56
CA TYR A 125 -13.88 -1.82 -1.14
C TYR A 125 -15.06 -2.78 -0.93
N GLU A 126 -14.76 -3.94 -0.40
CA GLU A 126 -15.71 -4.96 0.04
C GLU A 126 -16.15 -4.57 1.44
N CYS A 127 -17.36 -4.01 1.58
CA CYS A 127 -17.73 -3.33 2.81
C CYS A 127 -18.94 -3.97 3.49
N LEU A 128 -18.93 -3.90 4.83
CA LEU A 128 -20.06 -4.24 5.68
C LEU A 128 -20.67 -2.97 6.27
N ARG A 129 -22.00 -2.99 6.52
CA ARG A 129 -22.67 -1.89 7.21
C ARG A 129 -22.12 -1.72 8.62
N GLY A 130 -22.01 -0.49 9.09
CA GLY A 130 -21.30 -0.15 10.33
C GLY A 130 -21.82 -0.79 11.62
N ASP A 131 -23.04 -1.33 11.64
CA ASP A 131 -23.62 -2.04 12.78
C ASP A 131 -23.43 -3.57 12.75
N VAL A 132 -22.88 -4.12 11.66
CA VAL A 132 -22.50 -5.54 11.59
C VAL A 132 -21.45 -5.83 12.66
N ARG A 133 -21.68 -6.89 13.47
CA ARG A 133 -20.80 -7.21 14.60
C ARG A 133 -19.73 -8.21 14.21
N VAL A 134 -18.49 -7.89 14.59
CA VAL A 134 -17.30 -8.71 14.39
C VAL A 134 -16.94 -9.43 15.70
N TYR A 135 -16.62 -10.71 15.62
CA TYR A 135 -16.14 -11.48 16.78
C TYR A 135 -14.70 -11.09 17.14
N THR A 136 -14.54 -10.29 18.18
CA THR A 136 -13.23 -9.93 18.73
C THR A 136 -12.91 -10.75 19.99
N ILE A 137 -11.63 -11.02 20.22
CA ILE A 137 -11.17 -11.80 21.38
C ILE A 137 -11.33 -11.01 22.66
N ASP A 138 -10.94 -9.74 22.63
CA ASP A 138 -10.76 -8.91 23.82
C ASP A 138 -12.01 -8.11 24.20
N ARG A 139 -12.95 -7.92 23.25
CA ARG A 139 -14.12 -7.06 23.43
C ARG A 139 -15.45 -7.74 23.05
N GLY A 140 -15.42 -9.02 22.65
CA GLY A 140 -16.62 -9.79 22.24
C GLY A 140 -17.14 -9.34 20.88
N MET A 141 -18.47 -9.29 20.76
CA MET A 141 -19.17 -8.87 19.55
C MET A 141 -19.16 -7.35 19.45
N VAL A 142 -18.33 -6.81 18.54
CA VAL A 142 -18.12 -5.37 18.37
C VAL A 142 -18.63 -4.94 17.01
N ALA A 143 -19.44 -3.88 16.94
CA ALA A 143 -19.86 -3.32 15.66
C ALA A 143 -18.62 -2.91 14.83
N ILE A 144 -18.59 -3.24 13.53
CA ILE A 144 -17.41 -3.05 12.68
C ILE A 144 -16.92 -1.60 12.70
N LYS A 145 -17.82 -0.61 12.82
CA LYS A 145 -17.46 0.82 12.96
C LYS A 145 -16.67 1.15 14.24
N GLU A 146 -16.66 0.25 15.21
CA GLU A 146 -15.99 0.43 16.50
C GLU A 146 -14.72 -0.43 16.62
N VAL A 147 -14.46 -1.29 15.64
CA VAL A 147 -13.23 -2.09 15.55
C VAL A 147 -12.05 -1.16 15.32
N GLN A 148 -10.90 -1.47 15.92
CA GLN A 148 -9.70 -0.66 15.86
C GLN A 148 -8.48 -1.49 15.46
N ALA A 149 -7.48 -0.82 14.89
CA ALA A 149 -6.18 -1.45 14.64
C ALA A 149 -5.59 -1.98 15.97
N GLY A 150 -5.12 -3.23 15.94
CA GLY A 150 -4.61 -3.94 17.11
C GLY A 150 -5.63 -4.88 17.77
N ASP A 151 -6.94 -4.74 17.53
CA ASP A 151 -7.94 -5.71 17.99
C ASP A 151 -7.60 -7.11 17.44
N ARG A 152 -7.95 -8.15 18.20
CA ARG A 152 -7.79 -9.53 17.79
C ARG A 152 -9.13 -10.11 17.37
N VAL A 153 -9.18 -10.69 16.16
CA VAL A 153 -10.40 -11.27 15.58
C VAL A 153 -10.19 -12.74 15.19
N TYR A 154 -11.28 -13.48 15.04
CA TYR A 154 -11.23 -14.82 14.50
C TYR A 154 -11.24 -14.78 12.97
N SER A 155 -10.31 -15.52 12.35
CA SER A 155 -10.18 -15.69 10.91
C SER A 155 -10.15 -17.17 10.55
N TYR A 156 -10.65 -17.53 9.39
CA TYR A 156 -10.63 -18.90 8.91
C TYR A 156 -9.39 -19.19 8.07
N ASN A 157 -8.64 -20.18 8.44
CA ASN A 157 -7.50 -20.65 7.67
C ASN A 157 -7.94 -21.79 6.73
N GLU A 158 -8.00 -21.51 5.44
CA GLU A 158 -8.44 -22.46 4.42
C GLU A 158 -7.54 -23.70 4.30
N LYS A 159 -6.25 -23.59 4.63
CA LYS A 159 -5.30 -24.69 4.57
C LYS A 159 -5.48 -25.69 5.73
N THR A 160 -5.78 -25.18 6.92
CA THR A 160 -5.98 -26.01 8.12
C THR A 160 -7.44 -26.33 8.38
N SER A 161 -8.36 -25.64 7.69
CA SER A 161 -9.82 -25.69 7.91
C SER A 161 -10.22 -25.36 9.35
N GLN A 162 -9.47 -24.47 9.99
CA GLN A 162 -9.70 -24.05 11.39
C GLN A 162 -9.79 -22.54 11.51
N LEU A 163 -10.49 -22.08 12.56
CA LEU A 163 -10.47 -20.67 12.94
C LEU A 163 -9.22 -20.39 13.80
N GLU A 164 -8.52 -19.34 13.45
CA GLU A 164 -7.31 -18.84 14.10
C GLU A 164 -7.51 -17.39 14.53
N VAL A 165 -6.67 -16.91 15.45
CA VAL A 165 -6.75 -15.54 15.96
C VAL A 165 -5.72 -14.67 15.26
N HIS A 166 -6.18 -13.59 14.62
CA HIS A 166 -5.33 -12.65 13.91
C HIS A 166 -5.58 -11.21 14.38
N ARG A 167 -4.61 -10.32 14.14
CA ARG A 167 -4.73 -8.90 14.50
C ARG A 167 -5.32 -8.10 13.34
N VAL A 168 -6.18 -7.16 13.69
CA VAL A 168 -6.64 -6.10 12.78
C VAL A 168 -5.48 -5.14 12.56
N LYS A 169 -5.09 -4.93 11.31
CA LYS A 169 -4.04 -3.97 10.92
C LYS A 169 -4.62 -2.58 10.75
N ALA A 170 -5.77 -2.47 10.10
CA ALA A 170 -6.48 -1.22 9.85
C ALA A 170 -7.98 -1.42 9.98
N ALA A 171 -8.70 -0.37 10.34
CA ALA A 171 -10.15 -0.31 10.36
C ALA A 171 -10.57 1.09 9.94
N GLN A 172 -11.49 1.22 8.97
CA GLN A 172 -11.88 2.51 8.42
C GLN A 172 -13.32 2.52 7.90
N GLN A 173 -13.94 3.70 7.92
CA GLN A 173 -15.12 3.96 7.11
C GLN A 173 -14.66 4.19 5.67
N THR A 174 -15.25 3.45 4.73
CA THR A 174 -14.81 3.48 3.34
C THR A 174 -15.71 4.36 2.47
N ASP A 175 -17.06 4.26 2.63
CA ASP A 175 -17.99 4.95 1.76
C ASP A 175 -19.42 5.00 2.40
N ILE A 176 -20.37 5.52 1.65
CA ILE A 176 -21.84 5.40 1.92
C ILE A 176 -22.43 4.69 0.70
N ARG A 177 -22.87 3.44 0.87
CA ARG A 177 -23.31 2.58 -0.24
C ARG A 177 -24.65 1.89 0.03
N GLN A 178 -25.26 1.44 -1.06
CA GLN A 178 -26.36 0.48 -1.03
C GLN A 178 -25.85 -0.81 -0.39
N THR A 179 -26.62 -1.36 0.56
CA THR A 179 -26.32 -2.63 1.21
C THR A 179 -27.43 -3.64 0.94
N HIS A 180 -27.10 -4.93 1.09
CA HIS A 180 -28.03 -6.04 1.04
C HIS A 180 -28.10 -6.70 2.40
N ARG A 181 -29.30 -7.01 2.84
CA ARG A 181 -29.57 -7.83 4.02
C ARG A 181 -29.54 -9.30 3.59
N ILE A 182 -28.57 -10.03 4.04
CA ILE A 182 -28.38 -11.45 3.76
C ILE A 182 -28.66 -12.22 5.03
N GLU A 183 -29.73 -13.02 5.01
CA GLU A 183 -30.10 -13.89 6.13
C GLU A 183 -29.65 -15.33 5.84
N VAL A 184 -28.84 -15.86 6.75
CA VAL A 184 -28.30 -17.22 6.71
C VAL A 184 -28.99 -18.06 7.78
N ASP A 185 -29.19 -19.34 7.53
CA ASP A 185 -29.83 -20.25 8.46
C ASP A 185 -29.19 -20.22 9.86
N GLY A 186 -30.02 -20.38 10.87
CA GLY A 186 -29.64 -20.16 12.27
C GLY A 186 -29.77 -18.71 12.73
N GLY A 187 -30.49 -17.85 11.99
CA GLY A 187 -30.83 -16.47 12.39
C GLY A 187 -29.69 -15.46 12.25
N ARG A 188 -28.66 -15.79 11.49
CA ARG A 188 -27.51 -14.90 11.21
C ARG A 188 -27.90 -13.90 10.13
N VAL A 189 -27.62 -12.61 10.37
CA VAL A 189 -27.95 -11.54 9.41
C VAL A 189 -26.72 -10.66 9.20
N VAL A 190 -26.25 -10.62 7.94
CA VAL A 190 -25.13 -9.77 7.54
C VAL A 190 -25.62 -8.70 6.57
N TYR A 191 -25.22 -7.46 6.76
CA TYR A 191 -25.46 -6.36 5.82
C TYR A 191 -24.17 -6.04 5.08
N ALA A 192 -24.15 -6.32 3.79
CA ALA A 192 -22.96 -6.22 2.95
C ALA A 192 -23.24 -5.45 1.66
N THR A 193 -22.21 -4.88 1.05
CA THR A 193 -22.26 -4.36 -0.33
C THR A 193 -22.29 -5.50 -1.33
N ASP A 194 -22.77 -5.26 -2.56
CA ASP A 194 -22.90 -6.27 -3.62
C ASP A 194 -21.64 -7.08 -3.89
N ASN A 195 -20.52 -6.44 -3.79
CA ASN A 195 -19.21 -7.00 -4.09
C ASN A 195 -18.53 -7.68 -2.90
N HIS A 196 -19.12 -7.67 -1.70
CA HIS A 196 -18.53 -8.27 -0.51
C HIS A 196 -18.51 -9.80 -0.60
N PRO A 197 -17.35 -10.49 -0.52
CA PRO A 197 -17.31 -11.93 -0.73
C PRO A 197 -17.67 -12.71 0.52
N PHE A 198 -18.39 -13.79 0.30
CA PHE A 198 -18.75 -14.82 1.27
C PHE A 198 -18.09 -16.14 0.87
N LEU A 199 -17.58 -16.89 1.83
CA LEU A 199 -16.95 -18.18 1.57
C LEU A 199 -18.04 -19.25 1.32
N THR A 200 -18.06 -19.79 0.09
CA THR A 200 -18.96 -20.86 -0.34
C THR A 200 -18.21 -22.18 -0.55
N GLY A 201 -18.92 -23.27 -0.80
CA GLY A 201 -18.30 -24.55 -1.14
C GLY A 201 -17.49 -24.56 -2.44
N SER A 202 -17.66 -23.55 -3.30
CA SER A 202 -16.92 -23.35 -4.55
C SER A 202 -15.85 -22.24 -4.45
N GLY A 203 -15.59 -21.70 -3.26
CA GLY A 203 -14.69 -20.59 -3.01
C GLY A 203 -15.41 -19.27 -2.69
N TRP A 204 -14.69 -18.17 -2.73
CA TRP A 204 -15.22 -16.84 -2.42
C TRP A 204 -16.16 -16.34 -3.51
N LYS A 205 -17.37 -15.89 -3.14
CA LYS A 205 -18.41 -15.43 -4.04
C LYS A 205 -18.99 -14.09 -3.57
N PRO A 206 -19.03 -13.05 -4.42
CA PRO A 206 -19.58 -11.74 -4.06
C PRO A 206 -21.07 -11.83 -3.66
N ALA A 207 -21.49 -10.98 -2.74
CA ALA A 207 -22.88 -10.92 -2.25
C ALA A 207 -23.92 -10.76 -3.38
N GLY A 208 -23.64 -9.94 -4.39
CA GLY A 208 -24.51 -9.70 -5.55
C GLY A 208 -24.67 -10.91 -6.48
N GLU A 209 -23.79 -11.90 -6.38
CA GLU A 209 -23.86 -13.14 -7.15
C GLU A 209 -24.51 -14.31 -6.37
N LEU A 210 -24.74 -14.11 -5.06
CA LEU A 210 -25.39 -15.10 -4.21
C LEU A 210 -26.88 -15.22 -4.50
N SER A 211 -27.42 -16.40 -4.30
CA SER A 211 -28.84 -16.73 -4.45
C SER A 211 -29.36 -17.41 -3.19
N VAL A 212 -30.65 -17.28 -2.95
CA VAL A 212 -31.34 -18.02 -1.88
C VAL A 212 -31.15 -19.51 -2.12
N GLY A 213 -30.65 -20.21 -1.08
CA GLY A 213 -30.31 -21.63 -1.13
C GLY A 213 -28.83 -21.90 -1.39
N ASP A 214 -28.02 -20.90 -1.78
CA ASP A 214 -26.56 -21.03 -1.78
C ASP A 214 -26.06 -21.25 -0.34
N GLU A 215 -25.04 -22.07 -0.18
CA GLU A 215 -24.44 -22.37 1.12
C GLU A 215 -23.20 -21.54 1.37
N VAL A 216 -23.18 -20.82 2.49
CA VAL A 216 -22.05 -20.03 2.96
C VAL A 216 -21.45 -20.61 4.24
N MET A 217 -20.14 -20.43 4.43
CA MET A 217 -19.44 -20.94 5.60
C MET A 217 -19.73 -20.09 6.83
N VAL A 218 -20.09 -20.76 7.92
CA VAL A 218 -20.41 -20.16 9.21
C VAL A 218 -19.53 -20.73 10.31
N ALA A 219 -19.21 -19.91 11.30
CA ALA A 219 -18.59 -20.36 12.54
C ALA A 219 -19.67 -20.96 13.45
N VAL A 220 -19.55 -22.24 13.76
CA VAL A 220 -20.42 -22.95 14.73
C VAL A 220 -19.83 -22.84 16.13
N THR A 221 -18.50 -23.04 16.25
CA THR A 221 -17.76 -22.76 17.48
C THR A 221 -16.44 -22.04 17.14
N VAL A 222 -16.10 -21.06 17.97
CA VAL A 222 -14.82 -20.35 17.90
C VAL A 222 -13.85 -20.94 18.94
N PRO A 223 -12.53 -20.96 18.66
CA PRO A 223 -11.56 -21.46 19.63
C PRO A 223 -11.54 -20.57 20.88
N ASP A 224 -11.35 -21.19 22.04
CA ASP A 224 -11.22 -20.47 23.30
C ASP A 224 -9.79 -19.90 23.42
N ALA A 225 -9.63 -18.67 22.93
CA ALA A 225 -8.35 -17.94 22.88
C ALA A 225 -8.20 -16.90 24.01
N GLY A 226 -9.11 -16.91 25.00
CA GLY A 226 -9.09 -15.98 26.12
C GLY A 226 -7.95 -16.22 27.10
N SER A 227 -7.62 -15.22 27.86
CA SER A 227 -6.66 -15.26 28.98
C SER A 227 -7.28 -14.70 30.26
N SER A 228 -6.86 -15.19 31.43
CA SER A 228 -7.31 -14.65 32.72
C SER A 228 -6.96 -13.16 32.80
N TYR A 229 -7.89 -12.37 33.30
CA TYR A 229 -7.72 -10.92 33.41
C TYR A 229 -6.91 -10.58 34.66
N GLN A 230 -5.99 -9.62 34.53
CA GLN A 230 -5.26 -9.03 35.65
C GLN A 230 -5.98 -7.75 36.10
N PRO A 231 -6.73 -7.79 37.22
CA PRO A 231 -7.50 -6.64 37.66
C PRO A 231 -6.62 -5.44 37.98
N GLU A 232 -7.05 -4.25 37.57
CA GLU A 232 -6.37 -3.02 37.94
C GLU A 232 -6.34 -2.85 39.49
N ARG A 233 -5.16 -2.60 40.03
CA ARG A 233 -4.92 -2.47 41.47
C ARG A 233 -4.75 -0.99 41.90
N PRO A 234 -5.81 -0.30 42.38
CA PRO A 234 -5.68 1.07 42.89
C PRO A 234 -4.65 1.16 44.00
N LYS A 235 -4.06 2.34 44.21
CA LYS A 235 -3.11 2.56 45.29
C LYS A 235 -3.72 2.20 46.67
N GLY A 236 -3.06 1.31 47.39
CA GLY A 236 -3.52 0.81 48.69
C GLY A 236 -4.42 -0.42 48.61
N THR A 237 -4.44 -1.13 47.47
CA THR A 237 -5.04 -2.47 47.36
C THR A 237 -4.20 -3.45 48.19
N PRO A 238 -4.81 -4.26 49.06
CA PRO A 238 -4.12 -5.30 49.83
C PRO A 238 -3.48 -6.35 48.91
N ASP A 239 -2.36 -6.92 49.38
CA ASP A 239 -1.62 -7.93 48.58
C ASP A 239 -2.39 -9.25 48.43
N GLU A 240 -3.30 -9.52 49.39
CA GLU A 240 -4.16 -10.71 49.39
C GLU A 240 -5.25 -10.68 48.32
N PHE A 241 -5.49 -9.53 47.63
CA PHE A 241 -6.46 -9.48 46.53
C PHE A 241 -5.94 -10.21 45.31
N PRO A 242 -6.81 -10.88 44.52
CA PRO A 242 -6.39 -11.66 43.40
C PRO A 242 -5.54 -10.86 42.41
N GLU A 243 -4.46 -11.43 41.94
CA GLU A 243 -3.64 -10.86 40.86
C GLU A 243 -4.24 -11.11 39.45
N GLU A 244 -4.99 -12.22 39.34
CA GLU A 244 -5.70 -12.59 38.11
C GLU A 244 -7.07 -13.20 38.40
N THR A 245 -7.93 -13.24 37.41
CA THR A 245 -9.24 -13.88 37.52
C THR A 245 -9.11 -15.40 37.58
N SER A 246 -10.13 -16.02 38.13
CA SER A 246 -10.37 -17.47 38.14
C SER A 246 -11.87 -17.69 37.98
N PRO A 247 -12.37 -18.91 37.73
CA PRO A 247 -13.82 -19.14 37.63
C PRO A 247 -14.58 -18.68 38.85
N LYS A 248 -13.98 -18.83 40.08
CA LYS A 248 -14.57 -18.38 41.33
C LYS A 248 -14.66 -16.86 41.43
N VAL A 249 -13.58 -16.16 41.06
CA VAL A 249 -13.50 -14.70 41.04
C VAL A 249 -14.42 -14.13 39.97
N ALA A 250 -14.43 -14.73 38.79
CA ALA A 250 -15.27 -14.33 37.67
C ALA A 250 -16.76 -14.46 38.03
N TRP A 251 -17.18 -15.54 38.68
CA TRP A 251 -18.55 -15.69 39.17
C TRP A 251 -18.95 -14.53 40.12
N LEU A 252 -18.11 -14.21 41.11
CA LEU A 252 -18.39 -13.11 42.05
C LEU A 252 -18.46 -11.75 41.31
N PHE A 253 -17.63 -11.54 40.29
CA PHE A 253 -17.66 -10.30 39.52
C PHE A 253 -18.96 -10.16 38.74
N GLY A 254 -19.41 -11.22 38.07
CA GLY A 254 -20.72 -11.24 37.42
C GLY A 254 -21.85 -10.97 38.40
N TYR A 255 -21.81 -11.62 39.54
CA TYR A 255 -22.79 -11.41 40.62
C TYR A 255 -22.82 -9.95 41.11
N ALA A 256 -21.64 -9.37 41.35
CA ALA A 256 -21.51 -7.99 41.75
C ALA A 256 -22.05 -7.01 40.71
N LEU A 257 -21.77 -7.24 39.46
CA LEU A 257 -22.23 -6.39 38.36
C LEU A 257 -23.77 -6.30 38.32
N ALA A 258 -24.48 -7.38 38.61
CA ALA A 258 -25.95 -7.40 38.62
C ALA A 258 -26.57 -7.04 39.94
N GLY A 259 -26.00 -7.54 41.08
CA GLY A 259 -26.63 -7.56 42.40
C GLY A 259 -25.92 -6.78 43.48
N ALA A 260 -24.83 -6.04 43.16
CA ALA A 260 -24.14 -5.24 44.19
C ALA A 260 -24.41 -3.74 44.06
N SER A 261 -24.37 -3.05 45.18
CA SER A 261 -24.47 -1.59 45.34
C SER A 261 -23.54 -1.09 46.44
N ILE A 262 -23.32 0.20 46.45
CA ILE A 262 -22.60 0.87 47.55
C ILE A 262 -23.65 1.57 48.39
N ASP A 263 -23.48 1.53 49.72
CA ASP A 263 -24.37 2.23 50.65
C ASP A 263 -24.30 3.75 50.47
N LEU A 264 -25.25 4.46 51.08
CA LEU A 264 -25.39 5.93 50.93
C LEU A 264 -24.17 6.70 51.43
N ASP A 265 -23.45 6.15 52.40
CA ASP A 265 -22.26 6.77 52.98
C ASP A 265 -20.96 6.41 52.24
N GLY A 266 -21.02 5.53 51.24
CA GLY A 266 -19.87 5.10 50.44
C GLY A 266 -18.88 4.22 51.21
N SER A 267 -19.30 3.63 52.34
CA SER A 267 -18.44 2.86 53.24
C SER A 267 -18.57 1.35 53.11
N GLN A 268 -19.72 0.89 52.63
CA GLN A 268 -20.05 -0.55 52.54
C GLN A 268 -20.43 -0.99 51.17
N LEU A 269 -19.93 -2.17 50.76
CA LEU A 269 -20.36 -2.88 49.57
C LEU A 269 -21.49 -3.87 49.98
N VAL A 270 -22.63 -3.74 49.37
CA VAL A 270 -23.83 -4.51 49.65
C VAL A 270 -24.19 -5.38 48.45
N PHE A 271 -24.18 -6.70 48.65
CA PHE A 271 -24.68 -7.67 47.68
C PHE A 271 -26.11 -8.07 48.07
N THR A 272 -27.07 -7.86 47.21
CA THR A 272 -28.43 -8.36 47.42
C THR A 272 -28.43 -9.88 47.20
N ALA A 273 -28.59 -10.65 48.26
CA ALA A 273 -28.49 -12.11 48.25
C ALA A 273 -29.26 -12.72 49.40
N ASP A 274 -29.95 -13.81 49.18
CA ASP A 274 -30.72 -14.57 50.17
C ASP A 274 -30.35 -16.05 50.16
N GLY A 275 -30.71 -16.77 51.22
CA GLY A 275 -30.55 -18.21 51.33
C GLY A 275 -29.15 -18.73 50.99
N ASP A 276 -29.09 -19.75 50.14
CA ASP A 276 -27.84 -20.40 49.72
C ASP A 276 -26.93 -19.46 48.93
N THR A 277 -27.50 -18.49 48.20
CA THR A 277 -26.74 -17.49 47.47
C THR A 277 -25.98 -16.54 48.41
N ALA A 278 -26.58 -16.14 49.48
CA ALA A 278 -25.91 -15.32 50.50
C ALA A 278 -24.73 -16.06 51.15
N ALA A 279 -24.89 -17.34 51.43
CA ALA A 279 -23.79 -18.17 51.94
C ALA A 279 -22.64 -18.31 50.91
N LEU A 280 -22.97 -18.46 49.63
CA LEU A 280 -21.99 -18.55 48.53
C LEU A 280 -21.22 -17.23 48.36
N VAL A 281 -21.93 -16.08 48.29
CA VAL A 281 -21.30 -14.75 48.22
C VAL A 281 -20.41 -14.49 49.44
N HIS A 282 -20.91 -14.73 50.64
CA HIS A 282 -20.15 -14.58 51.87
C HIS A 282 -18.85 -15.41 51.86
N GLY A 283 -18.96 -16.69 51.54
CA GLY A 283 -17.83 -17.61 51.48
C GLY A 283 -16.83 -17.25 50.40
N THR A 284 -17.31 -16.76 49.26
CA THR A 284 -16.46 -16.32 48.12
C THR A 284 -15.72 -15.05 48.46
N VAL A 285 -16.39 -14.02 49.01
CA VAL A 285 -15.75 -12.77 49.44
C VAL A 285 -14.67 -13.05 50.51
N GLY A 286 -15.02 -13.79 51.56
CA GLY A 286 -14.08 -14.07 52.66
C GLY A 286 -12.83 -14.84 52.19
N SER A 287 -13.02 -15.87 51.33
CA SER A 287 -11.90 -16.71 50.86
C SER A 287 -11.09 -16.08 49.74
N THR A 288 -11.64 -15.08 49.04
CA THR A 288 -10.95 -14.46 47.87
C THR A 288 -10.23 -13.18 48.28
N PHE A 289 -10.80 -12.39 49.20
CA PHE A 289 -10.29 -11.06 49.56
C PHE A 289 -9.81 -10.96 50.97
N SER A 290 -9.98 -11.99 51.79
CA SER A 290 -9.63 -12.01 53.22
C SER A 290 -10.29 -10.87 54.04
N VAL A 291 -11.48 -10.42 53.60
CA VAL A 291 -12.26 -9.37 54.24
C VAL A 291 -13.49 -9.96 54.95
N PRO A 292 -13.84 -9.51 56.14
CA PRO A 292 -15.04 -9.98 56.84
C PRO A 292 -16.31 -9.46 56.11
N ALA A 293 -17.28 -10.35 55.97
CA ALA A 293 -18.59 -10.05 55.42
C ALA A 293 -19.68 -10.43 56.45
N ILE A 294 -20.77 -9.68 56.46
CA ILE A 294 -21.91 -9.89 57.34
C ILE A 294 -23.15 -10.31 56.54
N VAL A 295 -23.76 -11.41 56.88
CA VAL A 295 -25.01 -11.88 56.27
C VAL A 295 -26.20 -11.46 57.14
N GLY A 296 -27.17 -10.77 56.53
CA GLY A 296 -28.38 -10.36 57.23
C GLY A 296 -29.35 -9.57 56.36
N GLY A 297 -30.64 -9.67 56.63
CA GLY A 297 -31.66 -8.86 55.96
C GLY A 297 -31.80 -9.07 54.44
N GLY A 298 -31.47 -10.26 53.90
CA GLY A 298 -31.50 -10.50 52.46
C GLY A 298 -30.30 -9.89 51.72
N SER A 299 -29.19 -9.64 52.44
CA SER A 299 -27.97 -9.10 51.87
C SER A 299 -26.69 -9.65 52.50
N VAL A 300 -25.59 -9.51 51.79
CA VAL A 300 -24.24 -9.68 52.32
C VAL A 300 -23.53 -8.34 52.23
N THR A 301 -23.12 -7.83 53.38
CA THR A 301 -22.50 -6.51 53.52
C THR A 301 -21.01 -6.65 53.85
N VAL A 302 -20.18 -5.87 53.19
CA VAL A 302 -18.74 -5.87 53.34
C VAL A 302 -18.25 -4.44 53.63
N ASP A 303 -17.64 -4.23 54.78
CA ASP A 303 -17.02 -2.94 55.15
C ASP A 303 -15.54 -2.94 54.74
N SER A 304 -15.28 -2.53 53.53
CA SER A 304 -13.91 -2.47 52.99
C SER A 304 -13.78 -1.43 51.86
N LYS A 305 -13.28 -0.25 52.20
CA LYS A 305 -12.99 0.80 51.23
C LYS A 305 -12.00 0.38 50.15
N PRO A 306 -10.96 -0.43 50.39
CA PRO A 306 -10.11 -0.96 49.35
C PRO A 306 -10.89 -1.83 48.36
N LEU A 307 -11.80 -2.70 48.82
CA LEU A 307 -12.59 -3.58 47.99
C LEU A 307 -13.57 -2.79 47.08
N ILE A 308 -14.24 -1.77 47.67
CA ILE A 308 -15.13 -0.88 46.91
C ILE A 308 -14.38 -0.21 45.74
N ARG A 309 -13.22 0.40 46.01
CA ARG A 309 -12.37 1.05 45.02
C ARG A 309 -11.89 0.08 43.95
N TRP A 310 -11.55 -1.13 44.32
CA TRP A 310 -11.10 -2.18 43.42
C TRP A 310 -12.22 -2.63 42.47
N PHE A 311 -13.44 -2.84 43.00
CA PHE A 311 -14.61 -3.16 42.17
C PHE A 311 -15.01 -2.02 41.22
N GLN A 312 -14.99 -0.77 41.70
CA GLN A 312 -15.27 0.41 40.89
C GLN A 312 -14.26 0.57 39.74
N ARG A 313 -12.97 0.40 40.04
CA ARG A 313 -11.91 0.57 39.07
C ARG A 313 -11.97 -0.48 37.94
N ASN A 314 -12.42 -1.68 38.26
CA ASN A 314 -12.58 -2.77 37.31
C ASN A 314 -13.99 -2.78 36.65
N GLY A 315 -14.78 -1.74 36.82
CA GLY A 315 -16.06 -1.58 36.10
C GLY A 315 -17.20 -2.47 36.60
N LEU A 316 -17.08 -3.03 37.84
CA LEU A 316 -18.03 -4.02 38.36
C LEU A 316 -19.18 -3.38 39.18
N ILE A 317 -19.09 -2.08 39.46
CA ILE A 317 -20.10 -1.32 40.22
C ILE A 317 -20.25 0.05 39.55
N GLY A 318 -21.49 0.46 39.32
CA GLY A 318 -21.82 1.75 38.71
C GLY A 318 -23.33 2.03 38.70
N ASP A 319 -23.74 3.11 38.02
CA ASP A 319 -25.16 3.45 37.88
C ASP A 319 -25.90 2.32 37.12
N ALA A 320 -26.99 1.84 37.69
CA ALA A 320 -27.82 0.76 37.14
C ALA A 320 -28.35 1.06 35.70
N ARG A 321 -28.49 2.36 35.35
CA ARG A 321 -29.00 2.79 34.03
C ARG A 321 -27.96 2.73 32.89
N THR A 322 -26.67 2.84 33.25
CA THR A 322 -25.56 2.88 32.30
C THR A 322 -24.64 1.67 32.44
N ARG A 323 -24.98 0.74 33.30
CA ARG A 323 -24.19 -0.45 33.63
C ARG A 323 -24.05 -1.35 32.39
N ARG A 324 -22.83 -1.78 32.12
CA ARG A 324 -22.47 -2.67 31.01
C ARG A 324 -21.53 -3.77 31.47
N VAL A 325 -21.47 -4.86 30.72
CA VAL A 325 -20.41 -5.86 30.93
C VAL A 325 -19.07 -5.21 30.57
N PRO A 326 -18.08 -5.20 31.47
CA PRO A 326 -16.76 -4.67 31.14
C PRO A 326 -16.13 -5.41 29.96
N ALA A 327 -15.49 -4.68 29.02
CA ALA A 327 -14.93 -5.24 27.80
C ALA A 327 -13.96 -6.42 28.04
N TRP A 328 -13.15 -6.36 29.10
CA TRP A 328 -12.20 -7.43 29.42
C TRP A 328 -12.85 -8.78 29.76
N VAL A 329 -14.15 -8.80 30.12
CA VAL A 329 -14.90 -10.04 30.41
C VAL A 329 -15.01 -10.91 29.16
N PHE A 330 -15.15 -10.31 27.99
CA PHE A 330 -15.22 -11.03 26.73
C PHE A 330 -13.89 -11.72 26.37
N GLY A 331 -12.77 -11.19 26.87
CA GLY A 331 -11.43 -11.77 26.70
C GLY A 331 -11.05 -12.86 27.71
N LEU A 332 -11.93 -13.23 28.65
CA LEU A 332 -11.69 -14.30 29.60
C LEU A 332 -11.68 -15.68 28.94
N PRO A 333 -10.99 -16.70 29.54
CA PRO A 333 -11.19 -18.09 29.16
C PRO A 333 -12.66 -18.50 29.24
N GLY A 334 -13.10 -19.41 28.36
CA GLY A 334 -14.50 -19.85 28.30
C GLY A 334 -15.07 -20.32 29.63
N THR A 335 -14.27 -20.99 30.46
CA THR A 335 -14.67 -21.41 31.82
C THR A 335 -14.90 -20.22 32.76
N GLU A 336 -14.13 -19.16 32.64
CA GLU A 336 -14.29 -17.93 33.44
C GLU A 336 -15.44 -17.08 32.92
N ARG A 337 -15.62 -16.99 31.59
CA ARG A 337 -16.80 -16.33 30.97
C ARG A 337 -18.10 -17.00 31.41
N ALA A 338 -18.15 -18.33 31.35
CA ALA A 338 -19.32 -19.10 31.81
C ALA A 338 -19.59 -18.87 33.28
N ALA A 339 -18.56 -18.80 34.14
CA ALA A 339 -18.70 -18.51 35.54
C ALA A 339 -19.19 -17.08 35.80
N PHE A 340 -18.64 -16.10 35.10
CA PHE A 340 -19.09 -14.70 35.14
C PHE A 340 -20.55 -14.56 34.73
N LEU A 341 -20.93 -15.13 33.59
CA LEU A 341 -22.30 -15.13 33.09
C LEU A 341 -23.27 -15.78 34.09
N ARG A 342 -22.88 -16.91 34.68
CA ARG A 342 -23.66 -17.56 35.74
C ARG A 342 -23.83 -16.66 36.95
N GLY A 343 -22.73 -16.03 37.45
CA GLY A 343 -22.78 -15.09 38.55
C GLY A 343 -23.70 -13.91 38.26
N LEU A 344 -23.65 -13.37 37.06
CA LEU A 344 -24.51 -12.27 36.62
C LEU A 344 -25.99 -12.67 36.57
N LEU A 345 -26.31 -13.84 36.08
CA LEU A 345 -27.68 -14.37 36.07
C LEU A 345 -28.18 -14.66 37.51
N ASP A 346 -27.31 -15.20 38.39
CA ASP A 346 -27.66 -15.42 39.80
C ASP A 346 -27.92 -14.09 40.54
N GLY A 347 -27.09 -13.05 40.28
CA GLY A 347 -27.26 -11.71 40.87
C GLY A 347 -28.46 -10.95 40.33
N SER A 348 -28.90 -11.23 39.10
CA SER A 348 -30.02 -10.55 38.45
C SER A 348 -31.40 -11.08 38.85
N ARG A 349 -31.49 -12.23 39.57
CA ARG A 349 -32.76 -12.83 39.95
C ARG A 349 -33.64 -11.89 40.82
N SER A 350 -32.99 -11.05 41.62
CA SER A 350 -33.66 -10.08 42.50
C SER A 350 -33.77 -8.67 41.91
N THR A 351 -32.94 -8.33 40.94
CA THR A 351 -32.83 -6.95 40.40
C THR A 351 -33.36 -6.82 38.95
N GLY A 352 -33.40 -7.93 38.21
CA GLY A 352 -33.75 -7.95 36.78
C GLY A 352 -32.59 -7.43 35.89
N LEU A 353 -32.58 -7.85 34.62
CA LEU A 353 -31.70 -7.31 33.60
C LEU A 353 -32.44 -6.28 32.77
N SER A 354 -31.91 -5.09 32.60
CA SER A 354 -32.53 -4.02 31.83
C SER A 354 -31.48 -3.12 31.16
N GLY A 355 -31.92 -2.38 30.12
CA GLY A 355 -31.05 -1.42 29.42
C GLY A 355 -29.87 -2.08 28.69
N PRO A 356 -28.74 -1.38 28.57
CA PRO A 356 -27.56 -1.87 27.84
C PRO A 356 -27.01 -3.21 28.35
N LEU A 357 -27.14 -3.47 29.65
CA LEU A 357 -26.64 -4.71 30.27
C LEU A 357 -27.35 -5.95 29.73
N ALA A 358 -28.64 -5.85 29.38
CA ALA A 358 -29.37 -6.99 28.83
C ALA A 358 -28.85 -7.41 27.44
N GLY A 359 -28.47 -6.44 26.61
CA GLY A 359 -27.81 -6.70 25.31
C GLY A 359 -26.43 -7.35 25.50
N ASP A 360 -25.60 -6.77 26.36
CA ASP A 360 -24.25 -7.31 26.65
C ASP A 360 -24.30 -8.76 27.19
N VAL A 361 -25.33 -9.09 27.98
CA VAL A 361 -25.54 -10.46 28.49
C VAL A 361 -25.89 -11.43 27.38
N SER A 362 -26.70 -11.00 26.40
CA SER A 362 -27.01 -11.81 25.22
C SER A 362 -25.74 -12.09 24.42
N ASP A 363 -24.95 -11.08 24.14
CA ASP A 363 -23.69 -11.21 23.38
C ASP A 363 -22.67 -12.11 24.13
N LEU A 364 -22.54 -11.96 25.46
CA LEU A 364 -21.69 -12.80 26.28
C LEU A 364 -22.16 -14.26 26.33
N ALA A 365 -23.47 -14.48 26.37
CA ALA A 365 -24.06 -15.81 26.34
C ALA A 365 -23.82 -16.50 24.98
N GLU A 366 -23.99 -15.77 23.88
CA GLU A 366 -23.71 -16.25 22.53
C GLU A 366 -22.24 -16.65 22.38
N LEU A 367 -21.31 -15.74 22.72
CA LEU A 367 -19.88 -16.03 22.64
C LEU A 367 -19.50 -17.21 23.56
N THR A 368 -20.06 -17.30 24.75
CA THR A 368 -19.75 -18.38 25.69
C THR A 368 -20.25 -19.74 25.23
N SER A 369 -21.44 -19.77 24.62
CA SER A 369 -22.03 -21.01 24.08
C SER A 369 -21.33 -21.49 22.81
N ASN A 370 -20.83 -20.55 22.01
CA ASN A 370 -20.15 -20.79 20.74
C ASN A 370 -18.63 -20.96 20.91
N SER A 371 -18.09 -20.92 22.12
CA SER A 371 -16.65 -21.17 22.39
C SER A 371 -16.41 -22.60 22.81
N GLY A 372 -15.32 -23.20 22.30
CA GLY A 372 -14.94 -24.56 22.61
C GLY A 372 -13.43 -24.80 22.49
N PRO A 373 -12.93 -26.00 22.87
CA PRO A 373 -11.52 -26.34 22.77
C PRO A 373 -11.05 -26.42 21.31
N GLU A 374 -11.96 -26.67 20.37
CA GLU A 374 -11.69 -26.75 18.94
C GLU A 374 -12.69 -25.87 18.16
N SER A 375 -12.20 -25.26 17.08
CA SER A 375 -13.06 -24.54 16.15
C SER A 375 -13.90 -25.50 15.32
N ARG A 376 -15.15 -25.13 15.06
CA ARG A 376 -16.01 -25.86 14.13
C ARG A 376 -16.68 -24.87 13.19
N THR A 377 -16.59 -25.17 11.92
CA THR A 377 -17.27 -24.45 10.85
C THR A 377 -18.25 -25.39 10.14
N ALA A 378 -19.26 -24.85 9.51
CA ALA A 378 -20.21 -25.60 8.70
C ALA A 378 -20.69 -24.73 7.55
N TYR A 379 -21.25 -25.33 6.53
CA TYR A 379 -22.00 -24.63 5.51
C TYR A 379 -23.46 -24.49 5.94
N ALA A 380 -24.03 -23.28 5.75
CA ALA A 380 -25.41 -22.95 6.07
C ALA A 380 -26.08 -22.25 4.88
N PRO A 381 -27.32 -22.64 4.53
CA PRO A 381 -27.99 -22.04 3.38
C PRO A 381 -28.44 -20.61 3.65
N ILE A 382 -28.40 -19.79 2.59
CA ILE A 382 -28.95 -18.45 2.59
C ILE A 382 -30.49 -18.58 2.53
N VAL A 383 -31.17 -17.92 3.47
CA VAL A 383 -32.61 -17.95 3.63
C VAL A 383 -33.29 -16.83 2.85
N SER A 384 -32.71 -15.62 2.91
CA SER A 384 -33.20 -14.47 2.15
C SER A 384 -32.10 -13.50 1.78
N ILE A 385 -32.26 -12.81 0.64
CA ILE A 385 -31.44 -11.67 0.21
C ILE A 385 -32.38 -10.55 -0.16
N GLU A 386 -32.28 -9.41 0.52
CA GLU A 386 -33.16 -8.25 0.33
C GLU A 386 -32.30 -6.98 0.21
N ALA A 387 -32.68 -6.06 -0.67
CA ALA A 387 -32.08 -4.74 -0.70
C ALA A 387 -32.35 -4.02 0.64
N ALA A 388 -31.31 -3.47 1.25
CA ALA A 388 -31.39 -2.71 2.48
C ALA A 388 -31.13 -1.21 2.21
N ASP A 389 -30.76 -0.45 3.21
CA ASP A 389 -30.58 1.00 3.10
C ASP A 389 -29.22 1.36 2.47
N VAL A 390 -29.16 2.57 1.92
CA VAL A 390 -27.88 3.25 1.66
C VAL A 390 -27.33 3.74 2.99
N ALA A 391 -26.22 3.19 3.44
CA ALA A 391 -25.67 3.42 4.77
C ALA A 391 -24.14 3.58 4.75
N PRO A 392 -23.56 4.20 5.79
CA PRO A 392 -22.11 4.17 5.97
C PRO A 392 -21.59 2.74 6.08
N VAL A 393 -20.61 2.39 5.26
CA VAL A 393 -20.00 1.08 5.20
C VAL A 393 -18.54 1.13 5.63
N PHE A 394 -18.11 0.04 6.23
CA PHE A 394 -16.82 -0.07 6.91
C PHE A 394 -16.09 -1.32 6.46
N ASP A 395 -14.78 -1.25 6.60
CA ASP A 395 -13.88 -2.36 6.34
C ASP A 395 -12.80 -2.48 7.38
N ILE A 396 -12.31 -3.70 7.60
CA ILE A 396 -11.18 -3.99 8.47
C ILE A 396 -10.15 -4.85 7.73
N GLU A 397 -8.89 -4.50 7.80
CA GLU A 397 -7.78 -5.32 7.29
C GLU A 397 -7.28 -6.25 8.39
N VAL A 398 -7.33 -7.57 8.15
CA VAL A 398 -6.86 -8.60 9.08
C VAL A 398 -5.57 -9.23 8.56
N ALA A 399 -4.58 -9.39 9.43
CA ALA A 399 -3.33 -10.04 9.07
C ALA A 399 -3.53 -11.55 8.81
N GLY A 400 -2.89 -12.09 7.79
CA GLY A 400 -2.88 -13.53 7.51
C GLY A 400 -3.97 -13.99 6.54
N PRO A 401 -5.00 -14.74 6.96
CA PRO A 401 -5.95 -15.38 6.05
C PRO A 401 -6.90 -14.45 5.26
N HIS A 402 -6.81 -13.14 5.46
CA HIS A 402 -7.62 -12.12 4.75
C HIS A 402 -9.14 -12.31 4.87
N ASN A 403 -9.61 -12.80 6.01
CA ASN A 403 -11.03 -12.96 6.31
C ASN A 403 -11.27 -12.85 7.81
N PHE A 404 -12.53 -12.70 8.20
CA PHE A 404 -12.94 -12.65 9.60
C PHE A 404 -14.37 -13.14 9.80
N VAL A 405 -14.75 -13.33 11.06
CA VAL A 405 -16.09 -13.76 11.42
C VAL A 405 -16.95 -12.55 11.76
N ALA A 406 -17.98 -12.30 10.94
CA ALA A 406 -18.99 -11.26 11.16
C ALA A 406 -20.38 -11.87 11.29
N GLU A 407 -21.11 -11.56 12.36
CA GLU A 407 -22.43 -12.16 12.69
C GLU A 407 -22.43 -13.70 12.60
N GLY A 408 -21.28 -14.32 12.90
CA GLY A 408 -21.11 -15.76 12.80
C GLY A 408 -20.90 -16.29 11.37
N VAL A 409 -20.81 -15.45 10.36
CA VAL A 409 -20.53 -15.80 8.96
C VAL A 409 -19.07 -15.47 8.64
N ILE A 410 -18.40 -16.32 7.86
CA ILE A 410 -17.04 -16.07 7.40
C ILE A 410 -17.10 -15.19 6.15
N VAL A 411 -16.57 -13.99 6.26
CA VAL A 411 -16.54 -12.97 5.23
C VAL A 411 -15.11 -12.57 4.93
N HIS A 412 -14.84 -12.14 3.71
CA HIS A 412 -13.51 -11.66 3.31
C HIS A 412 -13.25 -10.30 3.96
N ASN A 413 -12.04 -10.03 4.42
CA ASN A 413 -11.66 -8.64 4.62
C ASN A 413 -11.23 -8.10 3.29
N SER A 414 -11.57 -6.86 2.98
CA SER A 414 -10.95 -6.25 1.84
C SER A 414 -9.44 -6.37 2.01
N GLU A 415 -8.82 -7.19 1.20
CA GLU A 415 -7.59 -6.72 0.60
C GLU A 415 -8.01 -5.42 -0.06
N VAL A 416 -7.24 -4.35 0.13
CA VAL A 416 -7.47 -3.13 -0.61
C VAL A 416 -7.22 -3.47 -2.08
N VAL A 417 -8.20 -4.16 -2.66
CA VAL A 417 -8.29 -4.39 -4.09
C VAL A 417 -8.75 -3.05 -4.61
N TYR A 418 -7.81 -2.21 -5.00
CA TYR A 418 -8.12 -0.94 -5.62
C TYR A 418 -8.76 -1.20 -6.99
N HIS A 419 -10.01 -1.61 -6.99
CA HIS A 419 -10.93 -1.47 -8.11
C HIS A 419 -11.74 -0.19 -7.89
N ARG A 420 -11.13 0.96 -8.07
CA ARG A 420 -11.97 2.13 -8.33
C ARG A 420 -12.46 2.00 -9.75
N ASN A 421 -13.75 2.05 -9.90
CA ASN A 421 -14.39 1.92 -11.19
C ASN A 421 -13.71 2.85 -12.20
N ARG A 422 -13.08 2.24 -13.20
CA ARG A 422 -12.77 2.88 -14.45
C ARG A 422 -14.00 3.68 -14.96
N GLU A 423 -15.20 3.23 -14.62
CA GLU A 423 -16.46 3.90 -14.87
C GLU A 423 -16.55 5.30 -14.26
N ASP A 424 -16.03 5.55 -13.06
CA ASP A 424 -16.03 6.88 -12.45
C ASP A 424 -15.14 7.86 -13.22
N LEU A 425 -13.97 7.42 -13.67
CA LEU A 425 -13.05 8.20 -14.48
C LEU A 425 -13.56 8.32 -15.93
N GLU A 426 -14.06 7.22 -16.50
CA GLU A 426 -14.65 7.19 -17.84
C GLU A 426 -15.91 8.05 -17.93
N SER A 427 -16.75 8.07 -16.90
CA SER A 427 -17.93 8.95 -16.83
C SER A 427 -17.59 10.43 -16.80
N GLN A 428 -16.39 10.79 -16.29
CA GLN A 428 -15.83 12.13 -16.33
C GLN A 428 -15.07 12.41 -17.63
N GLY A 429 -14.97 11.42 -18.55
CA GLY A 429 -14.25 11.53 -19.80
C GLY A 429 -12.73 11.33 -19.69
N VAL A 430 -12.22 10.85 -18.55
CA VAL A 430 -10.80 10.50 -18.39
C VAL A 430 -10.52 9.22 -19.15
N LEU A 431 -9.47 9.22 -19.99
CA LEU A 431 -8.98 8.03 -20.66
C LEU A 431 -7.69 7.56 -19.99
N PHE A 432 -7.65 6.30 -19.60
CA PHE A 432 -6.43 5.63 -19.12
C PHE A 432 -6.37 4.22 -19.69
N CYS A 433 -5.46 4.00 -20.62
CA CYS A 433 -5.26 2.71 -21.28
C CYS A 433 -3.81 2.52 -21.70
N ASP A 434 -3.47 1.34 -22.22
CA ASP A 434 -2.18 1.14 -22.85
C ASP A 434 -2.11 1.90 -24.20
N MET A 435 -0.89 2.28 -24.58
CA MET A 435 -0.66 3.10 -25.77
C MET A 435 -1.04 2.39 -27.07
N ASP A 436 -0.94 1.05 -27.14
CA ASP A 436 -1.34 0.26 -28.31
C ASP A 436 -2.87 0.32 -28.50
N THR A 437 -3.63 0.27 -27.43
CA THR A 437 -5.09 0.47 -27.42
C THR A 437 -5.44 1.90 -27.82
N ALA A 438 -4.74 2.90 -27.28
CA ALA A 438 -5.00 4.30 -27.60
C ALA A 438 -4.82 4.60 -29.11
N VAL A 439 -3.79 4.05 -29.75
CA VAL A 439 -3.56 4.21 -31.19
C VAL A 439 -4.71 3.67 -32.04
N ARG A 440 -5.38 2.61 -31.58
CA ARG A 440 -6.50 1.98 -32.28
C ARG A 440 -7.84 2.64 -31.99
N GLU A 441 -8.13 2.92 -30.73
CA GLU A 441 -9.44 3.39 -30.28
C GLU A 441 -9.58 4.90 -30.30
N TYR A 442 -8.46 5.65 -30.12
CA TYR A 442 -8.45 7.11 -30.07
C TYR A 442 -7.41 7.70 -31.07
N PRO A 443 -7.41 7.26 -32.35
CA PRO A 443 -6.35 7.59 -33.31
C PRO A 443 -6.19 9.11 -33.55
N ASP A 444 -7.28 9.87 -33.58
CA ASP A 444 -7.24 11.32 -33.85
C ASP A 444 -6.54 12.06 -32.71
N LEU A 445 -6.90 11.74 -31.45
CA LEU A 445 -6.30 12.35 -30.26
C LEU A 445 -4.82 11.97 -30.14
N VAL A 446 -4.49 10.69 -30.37
CA VAL A 446 -3.09 10.26 -30.32
C VAL A 446 -2.29 10.94 -31.44
N GLN A 447 -2.80 11.00 -32.66
CA GLN A 447 -2.10 11.61 -33.80
C GLN A 447 -1.84 13.11 -33.60
N GLU A 448 -2.71 13.81 -32.89
CA GLU A 448 -2.55 15.25 -32.56
C GLU A 448 -1.32 15.50 -31.69
N TYR A 449 -1.05 14.62 -30.71
CA TYR A 449 -0.01 14.87 -29.68
C TYR A 449 1.24 13.99 -29.84
N PHE A 450 1.14 12.82 -30.44
CA PHE A 450 2.25 11.85 -30.54
C PHE A 450 3.46 12.41 -31.28
N GLY A 451 4.60 12.47 -30.61
CA GLY A 451 5.87 12.95 -31.18
C GLY A 451 5.94 14.46 -31.35
N THR A 452 5.02 15.23 -30.75
CA THR A 452 5.04 16.70 -30.78
C THR A 452 5.98 17.29 -29.73
N VAL A 453 6.07 16.66 -28.57
CA VAL A 453 6.97 17.07 -27.48
C VAL A 453 8.34 16.42 -27.64
N ILE A 454 8.40 15.12 -27.96
CA ILE A 454 9.65 14.41 -28.24
C ILE A 454 9.59 13.79 -29.64
N PRO A 455 9.96 14.54 -30.67
CA PRO A 455 9.96 14.03 -32.04
C PRO A 455 11.07 12.99 -32.23
N SER A 456 10.86 12.05 -33.17
CA SER A 456 11.82 10.98 -33.45
C SER A 456 13.19 11.44 -33.97
N ASN A 457 13.37 12.73 -34.26
CA ASN A 457 14.67 13.34 -34.55
C ASN A 457 15.37 13.98 -33.35
N ASP A 458 14.83 13.86 -32.14
CA ASP A 458 15.42 14.45 -30.94
C ASP A 458 16.81 13.85 -30.65
N ASN A 459 16.87 12.59 -30.31
CA ASN A 459 18.11 11.87 -30.08
C ASN A 459 18.06 10.44 -30.65
N LYS A 460 19.17 9.69 -30.59
CA LYS A 460 19.25 8.32 -31.14
C LYS A 460 18.27 7.37 -30.47
N PHE A 461 18.13 7.45 -29.15
CA PHE A 461 17.25 6.56 -28.37
C PHE A 461 15.77 6.92 -28.53
N ALA A 462 15.42 8.20 -28.67
CA ALA A 462 14.07 8.62 -29.05
C ALA A 462 13.70 8.16 -30.47
N ALA A 463 14.68 8.14 -31.40
CA ALA A 463 14.48 7.57 -32.72
C ALA A 463 14.25 6.05 -32.65
N LEU A 464 15.05 5.34 -31.87
CA LEU A 464 14.91 3.90 -31.64
C LEU A 464 13.54 3.59 -31.03
N ASN A 465 13.20 4.22 -29.92
CA ASN A 465 11.89 4.05 -29.29
C ASN A 465 10.75 4.30 -30.29
N SER A 466 10.78 5.41 -31.03
CA SER A 466 9.74 5.75 -32.00
C SER A 466 9.60 4.72 -33.14
N ALA A 467 10.66 3.94 -33.42
CA ALA A 467 10.62 2.87 -34.42
C ALA A 467 10.02 1.56 -33.86
N VAL A 468 10.28 1.24 -32.58
CA VAL A 468 10.01 -0.09 -32.01
C VAL A 468 9.19 -0.09 -30.73
N TRP A 469 8.64 1.04 -30.31
CA TRP A 469 7.89 1.10 -29.07
C TRP A 469 6.75 0.08 -29.00
N SER A 470 6.54 -0.47 -27.82
CA SER A 470 5.50 -1.43 -27.51
C SER A 470 5.07 -1.25 -26.06
N GLY A 471 3.77 -1.06 -25.83
CA GLY A 471 3.25 -0.72 -24.52
C GLY A 471 3.56 0.71 -24.10
N GLY A 472 3.38 0.99 -22.84
CA GLY A 472 3.36 2.32 -22.25
C GLY A 472 1.94 2.78 -21.97
N SER A 473 1.80 3.95 -21.33
CA SER A 473 0.50 4.46 -20.87
C SER A 473 0.00 5.61 -21.75
N PHE A 474 -1.30 5.61 -22.01
CA PHE A 474 -2.00 6.75 -22.56
C PHE A 474 -2.99 7.31 -21.54
N ILE A 475 -2.87 8.61 -21.24
CA ILE A 475 -3.73 9.30 -20.28
C ILE A 475 -4.23 10.59 -20.93
N TYR A 476 -5.55 10.79 -20.90
CA TYR A 476 -6.18 12.06 -21.22
C TYR A 476 -7.10 12.46 -20.07
N VAL A 477 -6.88 13.65 -19.54
CA VAL A 477 -7.71 14.28 -18.49
C VAL A 477 -8.43 15.47 -19.08
N PRO A 478 -9.78 15.45 -19.14
CA PRO A 478 -10.56 16.56 -19.70
C PRO A 478 -10.45 17.87 -18.92
N PRO A 479 -10.88 19.00 -19.51
CA PRO A 479 -10.84 20.29 -18.84
C PRO A 479 -11.55 20.29 -17.49
N GLY A 480 -10.88 20.84 -16.46
CA GLY A 480 -11.39 20.99 -15.10
C GLY A 480 -11.57 19.70 -14.31
N VAL A 481 -11.19 18.55 -14.86
CA VAL A 481 -11.29 17.26 -14.15
C VAL A 481 -10.06 17.05 -13.28
N HIS A 482 -10.30 16.75 -12.01
CA HIS A 482 -9.26 16.42 -11.05
C HIS A 482 -9.28 14.93 -10.73
N VAL A 483 -8.22 14.24 -11.07
CA VAL A 483 -8.04 12.81 -10.73
C VAL A 483 -7.33 12.74 -9.39
N ASP A 484 -8.11 12.60 -8.31
CA ASP A 484 -7.61 12.69 -6.93
C ASP A 484 -6.68 11.53 -6.54
N GLN A 485 -6.89 10.35 -7.15
CA GLN A 485 -6.03 9.19 -6.89
C GLN A 485 -4.97 9.04 -7.97
N PRO A 486 -3.73 8.64 -7.61
CA PRO A 486 -2.69 8.39 -8.59
C PRO A 486 -3.09 7.29 -9.59
N LEU A 487 -2.94 7.56 -10.87
CA LEU A 487 -2.97 6.55 -11.92
C LEU A 487 -1.62 5.82 -11.93
N GLN A 488 -1.61 4.50 -12.02
CA GLN A 488 -0.36 3.75 -11.88
C GLN A 488 -0.14 2.76 -13.02
N ALA A 489 1.12 2.53 -13.37
CA ALA A 489 1.54 1.44 -14.23
C ALA A 489 2.88 0.85 -13.75
N TYR A 490 3.08 -0.43 -13.98
CA TYR A 490 4.32 -1.10 -13.64
C TYR A 490 4.84 -1.88 -14.86
N PHE A 491 6.11 -1.68 -15.18
CA PHE A 491 6.77 -2.30 -16.32
C PHE A 491 7.91 -3.21 -15.88
N ARG A 492 8.00 -4.38 -16.48
CA ARG A 492 9.03 -5.36 -16.14
C ARG A 492 9.63 -6.00 -17.39
N ILE A 493 10.96 -6.15 -17.43
CA ILE A 493 11.65 -6.95 -18.43
C ILE A 493 11.55 -8.43 -18.03
N ASN A 494 10.90 -9.26 -18.87
CA ASN A 494 10.64 -10.68 -18.58
C ASN A 494 11.44 -11.67 -19.42
N ALA A 495 12.34 -11.23 -20.27
CA ALA A 495 13.12 -12.12 -21.14
C ALA A 495 14.55 -11.64 -21.29
N GLU A 496 15.49 -12.59 -21.34
CA GLU A 496 16.91 -12.36 -21.60
C GLU A 496 17.14 -11.82 -23.01
N ASN A 497 18.06 -10.86 -23.17
CA ASN A 497 18.32 -10.13 -24.43
C ASN A 497 17.12 -9.37 -24.99
N MET A 498 16.09 -9.13 -24.21
CA MET A 498 14.93 -8.35 -24.64
C MET A 498 15.16 -6.86 -24.40
N GLY A 499 14.92 -6.06 -25.44
CA GLY A 499 14.75 -4.61 -25.29
C GLY A 499 13.34 -4.28 -24.80
N GLN A 500 13.24 -3.31 -23.89
CA GLN A 500 11.97 -2.75 -23.44
C GLN A 500 11.85 -1.30 -23.92
N PHE A 501 10.75 -0.99 -24.63
CA PHE A 501 10.61 0.26 -25.37
C PHE A 501 9.22 0.87 -25.16
N GLU A 502 8.91 1.32 -23.93
CA GLU A 502 7.61 1.93 -23.64
C GLU A 502 7.50 3.33 -24.26
N ARG A 503 6.26 3.67 -24.61
CA ARG A 503 5.88 5.02 -25.03
C ARG A 503 4.70 5.50 -24.20
N THR A 504 4.92 6.48 -23.33
CA THR A 504 3.87 7.08 -22.53
C THR A 504 3.51 8.46 -23.04
N LEU A 505 2.20 8.71 -23.20
CA LEU A 505 1.65 10.00 -23.61
C LEU A 505 0.57 10.43 -22.61
N ILE A 506 0.79 11.58 -21.96
CA ILE A 506 -0.13 12.14 -20.97
C ILE A 506 -0.57 13.53 -21.43
N ILE A 507 -1.87 13.76 -21.47
CA ILE A 507 -2.48 15.05 -21.81
C ILE A 507 -3.38 15.44 -20.65
N VAL A 508 -3.03 16.53 -19.95
CA VAL A 508 -3.87 17.17 -18.94
C VAL A 508 -4.42 18.45 -19.53
N ASP A 509 -5.71 18.47 -19.76
CA ASP A 509 -6.38 19.61 -20.41
C ASP A 509 -6.57 20.78 -19.42
N GLU A 510 -7.13 21.89 -19.87
CA GLU A 510 -7.22 23.15 -19.13
C GLU A 510 -7.80 22.99 -17.72
N GLY A 511 -7.04 23.43 -16.70
CA GLY A 511 -7.45 23.32 -15.30
C GLY A 511 -7.58 21.90 -14.75
N GLY A 512 -7.18 20.88 -15.51
CA GLY A 512 -7.20 19.48 -15.08
C GLY A 512 -6.07 19.13 -14.11
N PHE A 513 -6.20 18.02 -13.38
CA PHE A 513 -5.14 17.48 -12.52
C PHE A 513 -5.02 15.97 -12.68
N ALA A 514 -3.78 15.47 -12.79
CA ALA A 514 -3.46 14.06 -12.68
C ALA A 514 -2.14 13.83 -11.95
N HIS A 515 -2.10 12.78 -11.14
CA HIS A 515 -0.87 12.19 -10.63
C HIS A 515 -0.70 10.81 -11.26
N TYR A 516 0.38 10.61 -11.99
CA TYR A 516 0.73 9.32 -12.57
C TYR A 516 1.98 8.75 -11.90
N VAL A 517 1.94 7.48 -11.54
CA VAL A 517 3.03 6.76 -10.88
C VAL A 517 3.47 5.58 -11.73
N GLU A 518 4.76 5.47 -11.96
CA GLU A 518 5.36 4.41 -12.77
C GLU A 518 6.43 3.67 -11.98
N GLY A 519 6.27 2.37 -11.85
CA GLY A 519 7.30 1.46 -11.34
C GLY A 519 7.96 0.69 -12.48
N CYS A 520 9.30 0.56 -12.45
CA CYS A 520 10.03 -0.23 -13.42
C CYS A 520 11.05 -1.14 -12.74
N SER A 521 11.11 -2.42 -13.13
CA SER A 521 12.12 -3.35 -12.63
C SER A 521 12.59 -4.36 -13.68
N ALA A 522 13.79 -4.91 -13.49
CA ALA A 522 14.27 -6.06 -14.23
C ALA A 522 14.94 -7.06 -13.30
N PRO A 523 14.68 -8.36 -13.44
CA PRO A 523 15.45 -9.40 -12.78
C PRO A 523 16.87 -9.46 -13.35
N VAL A 524 17.78 -10.11 -12.62
CA VAL A 524 19.17 -10.29 -13.07
C VAL A 524 19.22 -11.35 -14.17
N TYR A 525 19.65 -10.94 -15.37
CA TYR A 525 19.96 -11.84 -16.47
C TYR A 525 21.49 -11.93 -16.65
N THR A 526 21.95 -12.94 -17.39
CA THR A 526 23.37 -13.15 -17.67
C THR A 526 23.89 -12.24 -18.79
N THR A 527 22.99 -11.63 -19.55
CA THR A 527 23.31 -10.75 -20.70
C THR A 527 22.76 -9.35 -20.48
N ASP A 528 23.39 -8.39 -21.17
CA ASP A 528 22.97 -6.99 -21.12
C ASP A 528 21.56 -6.82 -21.72
N SER A 529 20.76 -5.93 -21.10
CA SER A 529 19.40 -5.58 -21.54
C SER A 529 19.30 -4.08 -21.80
N LEU A 530 18.47 -3.69 -22.77
CA LEU A 530 18.26 -2.29 -23.13
C LEU A 530 16.85 -1.84 -22.77
N HIS A 531 16.73 -0.89 -21.88
CA HIS A 531 15.51 -0.14 -21.64
C HIS A 531 15.61 1.24 -22.29
N SER A 532 14.68 1.56 -23.19
CA SER A 532 14.65 2.87 -23.85
C SER A 532 13.23 3.36 -23.95
N ALA A 533 12.78 4.10 -22.95
CA ALA A 533 11.45 4.68 -22.87
C ALA A 533 11.39 6.13 -23.37
N VAL A 534 10.22 6.51 -23.84
CA VAL A 534 9.90 7.92 -24.16
C VAL A 534 8.60 8.31 -23.45
N VAL A 535 8.65 9.42 -22.70
CA VAL A 535 7.50 9.98 -21.99
C VAL A 535 7.25 11.41 -22.46
N GLU A 536 6.09 11.62 -23.06
CA GLU A 536 5.62 12.92 -23.53
C GLU A 536 4.43 13.37 -22.67
N ILE A 537 4.50 14.60 -22.14
CA ILE A 537 3.42 15.17 -21.34
C ILE A 537 3.05 16.56 -21.89
N VAL A 538 1.77 16.79 -22.02
CA VAL A 538 1.20 18.09 -22.38
C VAL A 538 0.30 18.55 -21.23
N VAL A 539 0.64 19.67 -20.62
CA VAL A 539 -0.17 20.27 -19.53
C VAL A 539 -0.68 21.60 -20.04
N LYS A 540 -1.97 21.67 -20.34
CA LYS A 540 -2.61 22.88 -20.86
C LYS A 540 -2.84 23.91 -19.76
N ARG A 541 -3.34 25.06 -20.13
CA ARG A 541 -3.49 26.24 -19.26
C ARG A 541 -4.13 25.91 -17.91
N GLY A 542 -3.46 26.30 -16.81
CA GLY A 542 -3.93 26.09 -15.43
C GLY A 542 -4.00 24.62 -15.00
N GLY A 543 -3.62 23.69 -15.87
CA GLY A 543 -3.54 22.27 -15.55
C GLY A 543 -2.34 21.92 -14.68
N ARG A 544 -2.39 20.77 -13.98
CA ARG A 544 -1.28 20.26 -13.18
C ARG A 544 -1.08 18.78 -13.44
N CYS A 545 0.16 18.40 -13.67
CA CYS A 545 0.54 16.99 -13.80
C CYS A 545 1.70 16.69 -12.87
N ARG A 546 1.55 15.67 -12.03
CA ARG A 546 2.63 15.07 -11.25
C ARG A 546 2.96 13.68 -11.82
N TYR A 547 4.22 13.46 -12.11
CA TYR A 547 4.70 12.17 -12.60
C TYR A 547 5.77 11.64 -11.65
N THR A 548 5.47 10.54 -10.98
CA THR A 548 6.38 9.87 -10.06
C THR A 548 6.89 8.59 -10.68
N THR A 549 8.19 8.31 -10.60
CA THR A 549 8.75 7.03 -11.06
C THR A 549 9.78 6.50 -10.07
N ILE A 550 9.70 5.19 -9.81
CA ILE A 550 10.73 4.44 -9.08
C ILE A 550 11.25 3.37 -10.02
N GLN A 551 12.55 3.42 -10.27
CA GLN A 551 13.24 2.48 -11.15
C GLN A 551 14.27 1.71 -10.37
N ASN A 552 14.11 0.38 -10.34
CA ASN A 552 15.03 -0.56 -9.73
C ASN A 552 15.48 -1.58 -10.77
N TRP A 553 16.65 -1.34 -11.34
CA TRP A 553 17.20 -2.13 -12.43
C TRP A 553 18.39 -2.97 -11.98
N SER A 554 18.52 -4.17 -12.54
CA SER A 554 19.74 -4.97 -12.38
C SER A 554 20.96 -4.35 -13.05
N ASN A 555 22.18 -4.76 -12.60
CA ASN A 555 23.46 -4.18 -13.04
C ASN A 555 23.81 -4.44 -14.51
N ASN A 556 23.03 -5.19 -15.26
CA ASN A 556 23.19 -5.47 -16.69
C ASN A 556 22.24 -4.65 -17.58
N VAL A 557 21.49 -3.69 -17.03
CA VAL A 557 20.53 -2.89 -17.79
C VAL A 557 21.13 -1.54 -18.19
N PHE A 558 21.02 -1.21 -19.50
CA PHE A 558 21.17 0.15 -20.00
C PHE A 558 19.82 0.85 -19.96
N ASN A 559 19.64 1.80 -19.09
CA ASN A 559 18.41 2.55 -18.85
C ASN A 559 18.48 3.95 -19.49
N LEU A 560 17.99 4.05 -20.74
CA LEU A 560 18.16 5.22 -21.59
C LEU A 560 16.81 5.87 -21.91
N VAL A 561 16.37 6.77 -21.02
CA VAL A 561 15.02 7.33 -21.03
C VAL A 561 15.01 8.79 -21.46
N THR A 562 14.08 9.16 -22.34
CA THR A 562 13.81 10.54 -22.74
C THR A 562 12.44 10.97 -22.21
N LYS A 563 12.41 11.94 -21.28
CA LYS A 563 11.19 12.47 -20.69
C LYS A 563 11.09 13.99 -20.94
N ARG A 564 9.94 14.44 -21.43
CA ARG A 564 9.72 15.89 -21.63
C ARG A 564 8.25 16.24 -21.47
N ALA A 565 8.01 17.36 -20.82
CA ALA A 565 6.71 17.98 -20.71
C ALA A 565 6.70 19.37 -21.35
N ALA A 566 5.58 19.73 -21.98
CA ALA A 566 5.24 21.08 -22.38
C ALA A 566 4.16 21.62 -21.43
N ALA A 567 4.48 22.69 -20.68
CA ALA A 567 3.58 23.36 -19.76
C ALA A 567 3.16 24.71 -20.32
N TYR A 568 1.85 24.90 -20.46
CA TYR A 568 1.26 26.12 -20.99
C TYR A 568 0.85 27.09 -19.88
N GLY A 569 0.15 28.17 -20.17
CA GLY A 569 -0.09 29.28 -19.24
C GLY A 569 -0.57 28.84 -17.86
N GLU A 570 0.15 29.24 -16.81
CA GLU A 570 -0.16 28.93 -15.41
C GLU A 570 -0.21 27.40 -15.09
N ALA A 571 0.25 26.55 -16.01
CA ALA A 571 0.31 25.12 -15.80
C ALA A 571 1.49 24.71 -14.91
N THR A 572 1.35 23.61 -14.19
CA THR A 572 2.39 23.05 -13.32
C THR A 572 2.75 21.61 -13.74
N MET A 573 4.04 21.38 -13.96
CA MET A 573 4.57 20.04 -14.20
C MET A 573 5.59 19.65 -13.13
N GLU A 574 5.35 18.52 -12.47
CA GLU A 574 6.22 17.98 -11.40
C GLU A 574 6.74 16.60 -11.78
N TRP A 575 8.06 16.44 -11.77
CA TRP A 575 8.74 15.16 -11.91
C TRP A 575 9.33 14.71 -10.58
N ILE A 576 8.99 13.51 -10.12
CA ILE A 576 9.59 12.89 -8.94
C ILE A 576 10.24 11.58 -9.38
N ASP A 577 11.56 11.52 -9.33
CA ASP A 577 12.36 10.45 -9.89
C ASP A 577 13.21 9.73 -8.84
N GLY A 578 12.99 8.42 -8.63
CA GLY A 578 13.87 7.50 -7.91
C GLY A 578 14.62 6.60 -8.89
N ASN A 579 15.95 6.64 -8.88
CA ASN A 579 16.80 5.88 -9.78
C ASN A 579 17.77 5.00 -9.00
N ILE A 580 17.60 3.69 -9.07
CA ILE A 580 18.40 2.68 -8.39
C ILE A 580 18.81 1.60 -9.39
N GLY A 581 20.00 1.07 -9.26
CA GLY A 581 20.50 0.00 -10.12
C GLY A 581 21.00 0.49 -11.47
N SER A 582 20.92 -0.35 -12.49
CA SER A 582 21.43 -0.19 -13.86
C SER A 582 22.97 -0.17 -13.97
N ARG A 583 23.48 -0.77 -15.04
CA ARG A 583 24.85 -0.56 -15.49
C ARG A 583 25.08 0.91 -15.86
N LEU A 584 24.14 1.49 -16.59
CA LEU A 584 24.10 2.89 -16.95
C LEU A 584 22.69 3.42 -17.00
N THR A 585 22.36 4.45 -16.23
CA THR A 585 21.17 5.27 -16.41
C THR A 585 21.53 6.58 -17.12
N MET A 586 20.81 6.93 -18.17
CA MET A 586 20.80 8.28 -18.76
C MET A 586 19.36 8.80 -18.80
N LYS A 587 19.01 9.68 -17.85
CA LYS A 587 17.65 10.20 -17.69
C LYS A 587 17.65 11.66 -17.27
N TYR A 588 17.06 12.51 -18.11
CA TYR A 588 17.03 13.97 -17.92
C TYR A 588 15.61 14.48 -18.16
N PRO A 589 14.67 14.32 -17.20
CA PRO A 589 13.34 14.90 -17.35
C PRO A 589 13.40 16.38 -17.64
N ALA A 590 12.59 16.81 -18.59
CA ALA A 590 12.58 18.19 -19.04
C ALA A 590 11.20 18.82 -18.90
N VAL A 591 11.15 20.12 -18.57
CA VAL A 591 9.93 20.93 -18.65
C VAL A 591 10.20 22.12 -19.55
N TRP A 592 9.38 22.25 -20.59
CA TRP A 592 9.33 23.43 -21.44
C TRP A 592 8.14 24.29 -21.04
N MET A 593 8.41 25.45 -20.45
CA MET A 593 7.41 26.40 -19.97
C MET A 593 7.09 27.37 -21.12
N MET A 594 6.03 27.02 -21.86
CA MET A 594 5.72 27.57 -23.20
C MET A 594 4.95 28.88 -23.13
N GLU A 595 4.23 29.15 -22.04
CA GLU A 595 3.39 30.33 -21.86
C GLU A 595 3.58 30.95 -20.48
N PRO A 596 3.16 32.22 -20.27
CA PRO A 596 3.36 32.95 -19.01
C PRO A 596 2.79 32.23 -17.79
N GLY A 597 3.53 32.30 -16.66
CA GLY A 597 3.12 31.75 -15.38
C GLY A 597 3.30 30.23 -15.23
N ALA A 598 3.78 29.56 -16.26
CA ALA A 598 4.02 28.10 -16.18
C ALA A 598 5.12 27.78 -15.16
N HIS A 599 4.98 26.64 -14.47
CA HIS A 599 5.89 26.15 -13.44
C HIS A 599 6.39 24.75 -13.73
N GLY A 600 7.70 24.53 -13.53
CA GLY A 600 8.33 23.21 -13.65
C GLY A 600 9.09 22.81 -12.39
N GLU A 601 8.89 21.59 -11.89
CA GLU A 601 9.62 21.04 -10.74
C GLU A 601 10.22 19.69 -11.06
N VAL A 602 11.45 19.45 -10.57
CA VAL A 602 12.11 18.13 -10.59
C VAL A 602 12.67 17.83 -9.22
N LEU A 603 12.22 16.74 -8.62
CA LEU A 603 12.79 16.13 -7.43
C LEU A 603 13.39 14.78 -7.82
N SER A 604 14.69 14.57 -7.61
CA SER A 604 15.39 13.36 -8.08
C SER A 604 16.30 12.76 -7.02
N ILE A 605 16.23 11.43 -6.88
CA ILE A 605 17.18 10.62 -6.12
C ILE A 605 17.90 9.69 -7.10
N ALA A 606 19.23 9.60 -7.01
CA ALA A 606 20.04 8.65 -7.74
C ALA A 606 20.97 7.89 -6.78
N TYR A 607 20.87 6.55 -6.76
CA TYR A 607 21.78 5.70 -6.01
C TYR A 607 22.66 4.87 -6.96
N ALA A 608 23.97 4.96 -6.82
CA ALA A 608 24.94 4.23 -7.61
C ALA A 608 25.82 3.33 -6.71
N GLY A 609 25.66 2.03 -6.85
CA GLY A 609 26.49 1.01 -6.21
C GLY A 609 27.61 0.51 -7.12
N ASN A 610 28.21 -0.63 -6.74
CA ASN A 610 29.32 -1.25 -7.47
C ASN A 610 28.95 -1.53 -8.94
N GLY A 611 29.76 -1.06 -9.87
CA GLY A 611 29.58 -1.23 -11.33
C GLY A 611 28.44 -0.40 -11.93
N GLN A 612 27.81 0.48 -11.17
CA GLN A 612 26.70 1.31 -11.60
C GLN A 612 27.12 2.74 -11.94
N HIS A 613 26.53 3.30 -12.99
CA HIS A 613 26.71 4.69 -13.36
C HIS A 613 25.33 5.36 -13.55
N GLN A 614 24.98 6.26 -12.65
CA GLN A 614 23.77 7.09 -12.73
C GLN A 614 24.16 8.45 -13.33
N ASP A 615 23.94 8.65 -14.65
CA ASP A 615 24.04 9.97 -15.31
C ASP A 615 22.63 10.53 -15.44
N ALA A 616 22.14 11.11 -14.33
CA ALA A 616 20.79 11.64 -14.19
C ALA A 616 20.83 13.17 -14.05
N GLY A 617 19.70 13.83 -14.27
CA GLY A 617 19.65 15.28 -14.14
C GLY A 617 18.29 15.86 -14.50
N ALA A 618 18.25 17.13 -14.89
CA ALA A 618 17.00 17.80 -15.25
C ALA A 618 17.23 18.93 -16.26
N LYS A 619 16.20 19.26 -17.03
CA LYS A 619 16.24 20.35 -17.99
C LYS A 619 15.01 21.25 -17.82
N MET A 620 15.25 22.55 -17.64
CA MET A 620 14.21 23.57 -17.57
C MET A 620 14.41 24.59 -18.70
N VAL A 621 13.38 24.78 -19.51
CA VAL A 621 13.37 25.77 -20.59
C VAL A 621 12.27 26.79 -20.34
N HIS A 622 12.67 28.01 -20.03
CA HIS A 622 11.80 29.16 -19.84
C HIS A 622 11.61 29.83 -21.20
N ALA A 623 10.48 29.59 -21.85
CA ALA A 623 10.17 30.14 -23.18
C ALA A 623 9.18 31.31 -23.13
N ALA A 624 8.72 31.72 -21.95
CA ALA A 624 7.73 32.78 -21.76
C ALA A 624 7.97 33.55 -20.46
N PRO A 625 7.41 34.78 -20.33
CA PRO A 625 7.57 35.59 -19.14
C PRO A 625 6.96 34.97 -17.87
N HIS A 626 7.47 35.38 -16.71
CA HIS A 626 6.97 34.99 -15.39
C HIS A 626 6.95 33.48 -15.12
N THR A 627 7.74 32.72 -15.84
CA THR A 627 7.86 31.28 -15.62
C THR A 627 8.79 30.98 -14.47
N THR A 628 8.51 29.89 -13.75
CA THR A 628 9.31 29.49 -12.56
C THR A 628 9.72 28.03 -12.60
N SER A 629 10.92 27.73 -12.09
CA SER A 629 11.34 26.33 -11.98
C SER A 629 12.16 26.03 -10.74
N THR A 630 12.03 24.79 -10.25
CA THR A 630 12.82 24.27 -9.13
C THR A 630 13.38 22.89 -9.48
N ILE A 631 14.67 22.71 -9.24
CA ILE A 631 15.34 21.41 -9.38
C ILE A 631 16.01 21.08 -8.06
N VAL A 632 15.65 19.93 -7.46
CA VAL A 632 16.35 19.36 -6.31
C VAL A 632 16.80 17.94 -6.67
N SER A 633 18.11 17.75 -6.75
CA SER A 633 18.72 16.46 -7.08
C SER A 633 19.59 15.99 -5.93
N LYS A 634 19.35 14.78 -5.47
CA LYS A 634 20.16 14.10 -4.44
C LYS A 634 20.78 12.83 -5.01
N SER A 635 22.08 12.68 -4.82
CA SER A 635 22.78 11.49 -5.30
C SER A 635 23.61 10.82 -4.20
N ILE A 636 23.69 9.50 -4.26
CA ILE A 636 24.45 8.68 -3.34
C ILE A 636 25.35 7.75 -4.15
N SER A 637 26.60 7.66 -3.78
CA SER A 637 27.59 6.78 -4.43
C SER A 637 28.27 5.89 -3.40
N LYS A 638 28.31 4.57 -3.64
CA LYS A 638 28.87 3.55 -2.76
C LYS A 638 29.63 2.48 -3.54
N ASP A 639 30.64 1.88 -2.95
CA ASP A 639 31.37 0.71 -3.47
C ASP A 639 32.01 0.92 -4.87
N GLY A 640 32.43 2.15 -5.18
CA GLY A 640 33.01 2.53 -6.47
C GLY A 640 31.93 2.93 -7.50
N GLY A 641 30.69 3.09 -7.10
CA GLY A 641 29.61 3.61 -7.93
C GLY A 641 29.85 5.05 -8.38
N ARG A 642 29.27 5.43 -9.49
CA ARG A 642 29.38 6.78 -10.06
C ARG A 642 28.02 7.42 -10.22
N ALA A 643 27.80 8.56 -9.57
CA ALA A 643 26.61 9.38 -9.77
C ALA A 643 26.99 10.69 -10.46
N GLY A 644 26.26 11.06 -11.50
CA GLY A 644 26.44 12.32 -12.22
C GLY A 644 25.14 13.10 -12.28
N TYR A 645 25.18 14.38 -11.92
CA TYR A 645 24.11 15.32 -12.21
C TYR A 645 24.42 16.12 -13.46
N ARG A 646 23.52 16.09 -14.44
CA ARG A 646 23.63 16.89 -15.67
C ARG A 646 22.38 17.76 -15.85
N GLY A 647 22.51 19.05 -15.56
CA GLY A 647 21.42 20.02 -15.60
C GLY A 647 21.51 20.98 -16.77
N LEU A 648 20.34 21.41 -17.26
CA LEU A 648 20.21 22.54 -18.16
C LEU A 648 19.12 23.48 -17.65
N VAL A 649 19.46 24.75 -17.46
CA VAL A 649 18.50 25.83 -17.34
C VAL A 649 18.70 26.75 -18.52
N ARG A 650 17.64 26.90 -19.33
CA ARG A 650 17.65 27.79 -20.48
C ARG A 650 16.55 28.84 -20.35
N VAL A 651 16.92 30.08 -20.54
CA VAL A 651 15.99 31.22 -20.56
C VAL A 651 16.06 31.84 -21.94
N GLU A 652 14.98 31.71 -22.69
CA GLU A 652 14.87 32.23 -24.07
C GLU A 652 14.71 33.73 -24.07
N PRO A 653 15.05 34.44 -25.18
CA PRO A 653 14.77 35.86 -25.33
C PRO A 653 13.27 36.14 -25.17
N GLY A 654 12.94 37.14 -24.35
CA GLY A 654 11.56 37.55 -24.05
C GLY A 654 10.91 36.75 -22.90
N ALA A 655 11.64 35.84 -22.24
CA ALA A 655 11.17 35.19 -21.02
C ALA A 655 11.48 36.08 -19.77
N GLU A 656 10.97 37.29 -19.77
CA GLU A 656 11.16 38.28 -18.71
C GLU A 656 10.65 37.77 -17.37
N HIS A 657 11.34 38.11 -16.26
CA HIS A 657 11.01 37.73 -14.90
C HIS A 657 10.99 36.19 -14.65
N ALA A 658 11.72 35.45 -15.48
CA ALA A 658 11.90 34.00 -15.26
C ALA A 658 12.72 33.77 -13.97
N LYS A 659 12.30 32.79 -13.18
CA LYS A 659 12.99 32.40 -11.94
C LYS A 659 13.31 30.90 -11.92
N SER A 660 14.56 30.56 -11.64
CA SER A 660 14.99 29.16 -11.51
C SER A 660 15.88 28.97 -10.30
N PHE A 661 15.61 27.91 -9.55
CA PHE A 661 16.46 27.46 -8.45
C PHE A 661 16.89 26.02 -8.65
N VAL A 662 18.20 25.77 -8.59
CA VAL A 662 18.79 24.45 -8.76
C VAL A 662 19.60 24.09 -7.52
N ARG A 663 19.30 22.95 -6.91
CA ARG A 663 20.07 22.39 -5.81
C ARG A 663 20.50 20.97 -6.10
N CYS A 664 21.80 20.73 -6.01
CA CYS A 664 22.40 19.41 -6.25
C CYS A 664 23.22 18.99 -5.03
N ASP A 665 22.74 18.00 -4.30
CA ASP A 665 23.44 17.46 -3.13
C ASP A 665 23.94 16.05 -3.45
N ALA A 666 25.23 15.78 -3.22
CA ALA A 666 25.85 14.48 -3.40
C ALA A 666 26.43 13.96 -2.09
N LEU A 667 26.17 12.71 -1.78
CA LEU A 667 26.72 11.99 -0.64
C LEU A 667 27.61 10.83 -1.14
N ILE A 668 28.90 10.88 -0.80
CA ILE A 668 29.87 9.85 -1.16
C ILE A 668 30.17 9.03 0.10
N LEU A 669 29.97 7.70 0.01
CA LEU A 669 30.06 6.81 1.18
C LEU A 669 31.44 6.16 1.32
N ASP A 670 32.27 6.14 0.27
CA ASP A 670 33.60 5.55 0.29
C ASP A 670 34.56 6.27 -0.65
N GLU A 671 35.86 5.93 -0.58
CA GLU A 671 36.92 6.61 -1.34
C GLU A 671 36.99 6.23 -2.83
N ARG A 672 36.38 5.11 -3.24
CA ARG A 672 36.40 4.63 -4.63
C ARG A 672 35.23 5.22 -5.42
N SER A 673 34.20 5.66 -4.73
CA SER A 673 32.97 6.21 -5.31
C SER A 673 33.18 7.64 -5.81
N ARG A 674 32.38 8.01 -6.81
CA ARG A 674 32.52 9.30 -7.48
C ARG A 674 31.19 9.99 -7.70
N SER A 675 31.19 11.31 -7.54
CA SER A 675 30.09 12.19 -7.95
C SER A 675 30.60 13.26 -8.92
N ASP A 676 29.86 13.47 -10.01
CA ASP A 676 30.16 14.49 -11.00
C ASP A 676 28.96 15.44 -11.16
N THR A 677 29.20 16.74 -11.29
CA THR A 677 28.14 17.74 -11.53
C THR A 677 28.46 18.55 -12.77
N TYR A 678 27.54 18.57 -13.74
CA TYR A 678 27.66 19.28 -15.01
C TYR A 678 26.50 20.28 -15.15
N PRO A 679 26.56 21.42 -14.48
CA PRO A 679 25.54 22.45 -14.64
C PRO A 679 25.76 23.18 -15.97
N TYR A 680 24.71 23.33 -16.74
CA TYR A 680 24.71 24.12 -17.96
C TYR A 680 23.61 25.16 -17.92
N MET A 681 23.94 26.41 -18.18
CA MET A 681 23.01 27.53 -18.11
C MET A 681 23.15 28.38 -19.38
N GLU A 682 22.04 28.52 -20.09
CA GLU A 682 21.90 29.40 -21.28
C GLU A 682 20.88 30.48 -20.91
N ILE A 683 21.35 31.67 -20.59
CA ILE A 683 20.48 32.77 -20.15
C ILE A 683 20.57 33.87 -21.21
N GLU A 684 19.50 33.99 -22.02
CA GLU A 684 19.40 34.98 -23.09
C GLU A 684 18.46 36.14 -22.73
N GLU A 685 18.05 36.25 -21.45
CA GLU A 685 17.22 37.32 -20.92
C GLU A 685 17.89 38.00 -19.71
N ASN A 686 17.91 39.35 -19.70
CA ASN A 686 18.61 40.10 -18.66
C ASN A 686 17.84 40.24 -17.34
N ASP A 687 16.52 40.03 -17.37
CA ASP A 687 15.61 40.17 -16.23
C ASP A 687 15.20 38.78 -15.66
N ALA A 688 16.15 37.88 -15.56
CA ALA A 688 15.96 36.55 -15.00
C ALA A 688 16.71 36.40 -13.66
N GLU A 689 16.08 35.71 -12.72
CA GLU A 689 16.68 35.34 -11.41
C GLU A 689 17.05 33.84 -11.40
N ILE A 690 18.35 33.54 -11.42
CA ILE A 690 18.81 32.14 -11.45
C ILE A 690 19.72 31.87 -10.27
N GLY A 691 19.35 30.89 -9.44
CA GLY A 691 20.15 30.36 -8.32
C GLY A 691 20.62 28.94 -8.59
N HIS A 692 21.88 28.65 -8.29
CA HIS A 692 22.42 27.28 -8.30
C HIS A 692 23.28 27.03 -7.08
N GLU A 693 22.96 25.94 -6.35
CA GLU A 693 23.75 25.45 -5.24
C GLU A 693 24.15 24.00 -5.50
N ALA A 694 25.40 23.66 -5.23
CA ALA A 694 25.87 22.27 -5.31
C ALA A 694 26.71 21.94 -4.07
N THR A 695 26.38 20.83 -3.43
CA THR A 695 27.15 20.31 -2.30
C THR A 695 27.60 18.87 -2.57
N VAL A 696 28.85 18.57 -2.22
CA VAL A 696 29.37 17.21 -2.21
C VAL A 696 29.94 16.95 -0.84
N SER A 697 29.38 15.98 -0.15
CA SER A 697 29.79 15.61 1.21
C SER A 697 30.17 14.15 1.29
N LYS A 698 31.12 13.83 2.18
CA LYS A 698 31.34 12.48 2.69
C LYS A 698 30.58 12.34 4.02
N VAL A 699 30.29 11.11 4.39
CA VAL A 699 29.79 10.84 5.74
C VAL A 699 30.84 11.29 6.76
N GLY A 700 30.45 12.19 7.66
CA GLY A 700 31.38 12.76 8.64
C GLY A 700 31.79 11.74 9.70
N GLU A 701 33.10 11.60 9.95
CA GLU A 701 33.64 10.70 11.00
C GLU A 701 33.04 11.00 12.38
N GLU A 702 32.76 12.27 12.69
CA GLU A 702 32.12 12.68 13.95
C GLU A 702 30.68 12.21 14.05
N GLN A 703 29.93 12.29 12.95
CA GLN A 703 28.53 11.81 12.90
C GLN A 703 28.49 10.29 13.06
N MET A 704 29.36 9.58 12.37
CA MET A 704 29.50 8.12 12.51
C MET A 704 29.87 7.74 13.93
N PHE A 705 30.91 8.36 14.50
CA PHE A 705 31.34 8.12 15.87
C PHE A 705 30.21 8.37 16.88
N TYR A 706 29.47 9.46 16.70
CA TYR A 706 28.34 9.78 17.59
C TYR A 706 27.25 8.69 17.55
N LEU A 707 26.83 8.26 16.34
CA LEU A 707 25.83 7.23 16.20
C LEU A 707 26.30 5.86 16.72
N MET A 708 27.54 5.48 16.41
CA MET A 708 28.15 4.25 16.93
C MET A 708 28.32 4.27 18.45
N SER A 709 28.63 5.42 19.05
CA SER A 709 28.69 5.57 20.51
C SER A 709 27.33 5.39 21.20
N ARG A 710 26.23 5.48 20.45
CA ARG A 710 24.86 5.20 20.90
C ARG A 710 24.45 3.75 20.69
N GLY A 711 25.37 2.89 20.22
CA GLY A 711 25.15 1.44 20.09
C GLY A 711 24.73 0.97 18.70
N LEU A 712 24.74 1.84 17.70
CA LEU A 712 24.51 1.44 16.31
C LEU A 712 25.77 0.81 15.72
N THR A 713 25.62 -0.16 14.82
CA THR A 713 26.71 -0.63 13.97
C THR A 713 27.06 0.44 12.94
N GLU A 714 28.23 0.35 12.33
CA GLU A 714 28.65 1.26 11.25
C GLU A 714 27.64 1.26 10.09
N GLU A 715 27.12 0.08 9.72
CA GLU A 715 26.10 -0.09 8.68
C GLU A 715 24.79 0.58 9.06
N GLN A 716 24.31 0.38 10.29
CA GLN A 716 23.08 1.02 10.79
C GLN A 716 23.21 2.54 10.86
N ALA A 717 24.37 3.03 11.29
CA ALA A 717 24.65 4.46 11.35
C ALA A 717 24.68 5.08 9.94
N THR A 718 25.33 4.41 8.98
CA THR A 718 25.35 4.83 7.58
C THR A 718 23.97 4.84 6.96
N SER A 719 23.17 3.77 7.17
CA SER A 719 21.79 3.69 6.68
C SER A 719 20.93 4.83 7.24
N MET A 720 21.06 5.15 8.52
CA MET A 720 20.32 6.26 9.14
C MET A 720 20.69 7.62 8.54
N ILE A 721 21.98 7.86 8.27
CA ILE A 721 22.44 9.11 7.62
C ILE A 721 21.89 9.22 6.21
N VAL A 722 21.92 8.12 5.44
CA VAL A 722 21.39 8.05 4.08
C VAL A 722 19.88 8.29 4.08
N ALA A 723 19.14 7.63 4.97
CA ALA A 723 17.69 7.84 5.11
C ALA A 723 17.35 9.30 5.40
N GLY A 724 18.08 9.94 6.32
CA GLY A 724 17.91 11.37 6.60
C GLY A 724 18.27 12.29 5.43
N PHE A 725 19.27 11.90 4.61
CA PHE A 725 19.66 12.66 3.43
C PHE A 725 18.58 12.66 2.35
N ILE A 726 17.89 11.55 2.11
CA ILE A 726 16.86 11.43 1.06
C ILE A 726 15.46 11.80 1.54
N GLU A 727 15.22 11.83 2.85
CA GLU A 727 13.91 12.00 3.48
C GLU A 727 13.08 13.15 2.90
N PRO A 728 13.63 14.35 2.57
CA PRO A 728 12.84 15.45 1.99
C PRO A 728 12.16 15.10 0.66
N ILE A 729 12.75 14.19 -0.13
CA ILE A 729 12.16 13.73 -1.40
C ILE A 729 11.24 12.54 -1.17
N VAL A 730 11.62 11.63 -0.26
CA VAL A 730 10.80 10.45 0.07
C VAL A 730 9.43 10.86 0.64
N ARG A 731 9.32 11.97 1.34
CA ARG A 731 8.05 12.53 1.83
C ARG A 731 7.07 12.94 0.73
N GLU A 732 7.57 13.24 -0.47
CA GLU A 732 6.73 13.62 -1.61
C GLU A 732 6.19 12.40 -2.38
N LEU A 733 6.72 11.20 -2.06
CA LEU A 733 6.22 9.96 -2.64
C LEU A 733 4.90 9.53 -1.98
N PRO A 734 4.00 8.86 -2.70
CA PRO A 734 2.94 8.09 -2.06
C PRO A 734 3.54 7.13 -1.03
N MET A 735 2.80 6.87 0.06
CA MET A 735 3.32 6.18 1.25
C MET A 735 3.95 4.80 0.90
N GLU A 736 3.31 4.07 0.00
CA GLU A 736 3.74 2.74 -0.45
C GLU A 736 5.10 2.83 -1.16
N TYR A 737 5.25 3.79 -2.05
CA TYR A 737 6.49 4.05 -2.78
C TYR A 737 7.59 4.64 -1.89
N ALA A 738 7.23 5.37 -0.84
CA ALA A 738 8.17 5.84 0.17
C ALA A 738 8.76 4.66 0.97
N VAL A 739 7.92 3.68 1.33
CA VAL A 739 8.34 2.44 2.00
C VAL A 739 9.23 1.61 1.08
N GLU A 740 8.83 1.43 -0.19
CA GLU A 740 9.61 0.70 -1.19
C GLU A 740 10.98 1.35 -1.41
N MET A 741 11.04 2.67 -1.61
CA MET A 741 12.29 3.40 -1.81
C MET A 741 13.24 3.24 -0.62
N ASN A 742 12.74 3.35 0.61
CA ASN A 742 13.55 3.17 1.80
C ASN A 742 14.06 1.72 1.91
N ALA A 743 13.20 0.72 1.67
CA ALA A 743 13.58 -0.69 1.68
C ALA A 743 14.64 -0.99 0.60
N LEU A 744 14.47 -0.49 -0.62
CA LEU A 744 15.44 -0.68 -1.71
C LEU A 744 16.81 -0.05 -1.37
N ILE A 745 16.82 1.12 -0.76
CA ILE A 745 18.08 1.77 -0.34
C ILE A 745 18.72 1.01 0.80
N GLU A 746 17.97 0.57 1.82
CA GLU A 746 18.48 -0.26 2.92
C GLU A 746 19.11 -1.56 2.40
N LEU A 747 18.41 -2.26 1.50
CA LEU A 747 18.91 -3.49 0.89
C LEU A 747 20.23 -3.24 0.13
N ASN A 748 20.30 -2.19 -0.67
CA ASN A 748 21.54 -1.80 -1.38
C ASN A 748 22.66 -1.30 -0.43
N MET A 749 22.32 -0.91 0.81
CA MET A 749 23.30 -0.54 1.83
C MET A 749 23.91 -1.77 2.53
N VAL A 750 23.15 -2.86 2.72
CA VAL A 750 23.58 -4.07 3.42
C VAL A 750 24.35 -5.01 2.50
N GLU A 751 23.99 -5.11 1.22
CA GLU A 751 24.65 -5.99 0.26
C GLU A 751 25.48 -5.22 -0.77
N ALA A 752 26.80 -5.40 -0.73
CA ALA A 752 27.68 -5.02 -1.82
C ALA A 752 27.42 -5.93 -3.02
N GLY A 753 26.42 -5.60 -3.82
CA GLY A 753 26.17 -6.17 -5.13
C GLY A 753 25.29 -7.40 -5.14
N ALA A 754 24.04 -7.22 -5.25
CA ALA A 754 23.02 -8.01 -5.91
C ALA A 754 21.68 -7.96 -5.19
N ILE A 755 20.92 -6.90 -5.37
CA ILE A 755 19.49 -7.02 -5.40
C ILE A 755 19.03 -6.31 -6.68
N GLY A 756 18.95 -7.06 -7.77
CA GLY A 756 18.23 -6.74 -8.95
C GLY A 756 17.15 -7.76 -9.16
#